data_4c485c9be0f78ddb80abda68e515224b
#
_entry.id   4c485c9be0f78ddb80abda68e515224b
#
_cell.length_a   1.000
_cell.length_b   1.000
_cell.length_c   1.000
_cell.angle_alpha   90.00
_cell.angle_beta   90.00
_cell.angle_gamma   90.00
#
_symmetry.space_group_name_H-M   'P 1'
#
loop_
_entity.id
_entity.type
_entity.pdbx_description
1 polymer ?
#
loop_
_entity_poly.entity_id
_entity_poly.type
_entity_poly.pdbx_seq_one_letter_code
_entity_poly.pdbx_strand_id
1 'polypeptide(L)'
;MKHFFFLGFFLISTAGFAQIQGINGFFQYQEVFVETDDFQSDYLEKLENAVAGIQRDSTLRLKVLNDLGYYYHTRNLKLALEYIEQGLEGARAIGDEYWEGKLMVSQGAILLRMEELQFAENVLREAILKIPERETWLLYTNLGYVYERKGMLGEAFVYASKTLEIGEKYGDSKAIAMAYSDMSNLFWKQGKFDAALNYGLKSLEIFEKRGLKDLDYDFTLHLVGQYMVDLDRPKEALDYFQHSVQLGERYGFYNNLSDTFIALANLQAKMGDFSDAHTSGLEALRYAELLNNDFMIMRSYLALGKVSNASRDFLKASDYLETSIIEATENFGDKFYLSLVYEELSKAYEGSESFQKALTASRKSDELRRDVFTAEAEEQISLLQTQMDVAQKENTIKLQEADLSRNRILEVFYLTLAGTLVVFLFLLYRVFLRKKKYSTLLEKKNEEKEFLLKEIHHRVKNNLETISSLLTLQIAKIEDPKFKQVMEETYTRVQSMGMIHLSLYKEGNLKQVEMKGFFEGLGKFILDTFDASERIDFSTEMNSLELDVDVAIPIGLIVNELISNSLKYAFPRHNTGQICVSLNERDGNLFLKVSDNGVGIMENSTTKGTGFGSELISLLTRQLDGEMTLVNNSGTAFSFEFLLNKAA
;
A
#
# COMPACT_ATOMS: atom_id res chain seq x y z
N MET A 1 11.03 12.58 -12.57
CA MET A 1 12.12 11.61 -12.74
C MET A 1 12.98 11.61 -11.49
N LYS A 2 12.82 10.62 -10.62
CA LYS A 2 13.81 10.08 -9.67
C LYS A 2 13.12 8.91 -8.99
N HIS A 3 13.49 7.73 -9.39
CA HIS A 3 13.07 6.46 -8.82
C HIS A 3 13.63 6.33 -7.40
N PHE A 4 12.78 6.16 -6.39
CA PHE A 4 13.16 5.64 -5.10
C PHE A 4 12.93 4.13 -5.13
N PHE A 5 14.02 3.38 -5.21
CA PHE A 5 14.06 1.95 -4.94
C PHE A 5 13.95 1.77 -3.42
N PHE A 6 12.82 1.23 -2.94
CA PHE A 6 12.71 0.68 -1.60
C PHE A 6 13.24 -0.75 -1.64
N LEU A 7 14.48 -0.94 -1.20
CA LEU A 7 15.01 -2.24 -0.84
C LEU A 7 14.34 -2.65 0.50
N GLY A 8 13.28 -3.47 0.40
CA GLY A 8 12.76 -4.22 1.53
C GLY A 8 13.79 -5.27 1.95
N PHE A 9 14.46 -5.04 3.07
CA PHE A 9 15.20 -6.07 3.77
C PHE A 9 14.19 -7.10 4.31
N PHE A 10 14.01 -8.20 3.60
CA PHE A 10 13.47 -9.42 4.18
C PHE A 10 14.51 -9.92 5.20
N LEU A 11 14.28 -9.61 6.46
CA LEU A 11 14.86 -10.36 7.57
C LEU A 11 14.24 -11.76 7.52
N ILE A 12 14.87 -12.67 6.77
CA ILE A 12 14.68 -14.10 6.98
C ILE A 12 15.23 -14.35 8.38
N SER A 13 14.32 -14.50 9.36
CA SER A 13 14.69 -15.08 10.63
C SER A 13 15.23 -16.48 10.31
N THR A 14 16.51 -16.65 10.40
CA THR A 14 17.13 -17.97 10.47
C THR A 14 16.73 -18.57 11.81
N ALA A 15 15.50 -19.08 11.91
CA ALA A 15 15.16 -20.07 12.90
C ALA A 15 16.14 -21.22 12.65
N GLY A 16 16.99 -21.49 13.61
CA GLY A 16 17.98 -22.57 13.51
C GLY A 16 17.21 -23.90 13.39
N PHE A 17 17.05 -24.37 12.16
CA PHE A 17 16.45 -25.66 11.91
C PHE A 17 17.39 -26.75 12.41
N ALA A 18 16.93 -27.58 13.33
CA ALA A 18 17.70 -28.70 13.82
C ALA A 18 17.91 -29.72 12.69
N GLN A 19 19.15 -30.15 12.45
CA GLN A 19 19.47 -31.22 11.52
C GLN A 19 19.46 -32.56 12.28
N ILE A 20 18.78 -33.56 11.72
CA ILE A 20 18.70 -34.91 12.26
C ILE A 20 19.52 -35.82 11.40
N GLN A 21 20.33 -36.67 12.02
CA GLN A 21 21.11 -37.72 11.31
C GLN A 21 20.23 -38.97 11.10
N GLY A 22 19.81 -39.18 9.86
CA GLY A 22 19.12 -40.41 9.44
C GLY A 22 20.09 -41.44 8.86
N ILE A 23 19.55 -42.62 8.50
CA ILE A 23 20.33 -43.74 7.90
C ILE A 23 20.99 -43.34 6.57
N ASN A 24 20.35 -42.41 5.81
CA ASN A 24 20.80 -41.95 4.50
C ASN A 24 21.42 -40.54 4.51
N GLY A 25 21.77 -39.97 5.68
CA GLY A 25 22.36 -38.63 5.83
C GLY A 25 21.57 -37.72 6.77
N PHE A 26 21.98 -36.43 6.83
CA PHE A 26 21.30 -35.42 7.63
C PHE A 26 20.05 -34.90 6.88
N PHE A 27 18.93 -34.78 7.59
CA PHE A 27 17.74 -34.10 7.10
C PHE A 27 17.29 -33.04 8.09
N GLN A 28 16.55 -32.08 7.60
CA GLN A 28 16.05 -30.98 8.40
C GLN A 28 14.76 -31.42 9.13
N TYR A 29 14.74 -31.27 10.46
CA TYR A 29 13.55 -31.50 11.23
C TYR A 29 12.49 -30.46 10.91
N GLN A 30 11.31 -30.90 10.57
CA GLN A 30 10.12 -30.08 10.40
C GLN A 30 9.12 -30.44 11.48
N GLU A 31 8.68 -29.45 12.25
CA GLU A 31 7.61 -29.62 13.22
C GLU A 31 6.28 -29.66 12.45
N VAL A 32 5.64 -30.81 12.41
CA VAL A 32 4.58 -31.06 11.43
C VAL A 32 3.21 -31.11 12.07
N PHE A 33 3.06 -31.58 13.28
CA PHE A 33 1.74 -31.94 13.80
C PHE A 33 0.94 -30.88 14.53
N VAL A 34 1.52 -29.78 14.90
CA VAL A 34 0.78 -28.79 15.70
C VAL A 34 -0.13 -27.91 14.84
N GLU A 35 0.19 -27.82 13.52
CA GLU A 35 -0.55 -26.91 12.64
C GLU A 35 -1.12 -27.55 11.37
N THR A 36 -0.58 -28.64 10.86
CA THR A 36 -0.96 -29.11 9.52
C THR A 36 -1.27 -30.59 9.39
N ASP A 37 -1.04 -31.47 10.30
CA ASP A 37 -1.22 -32.94 10.17
C ASP A 37 -0.88 -33.53 8.77
N ASP A 38 -0.28 -32.73 7.87
CA ASP A 38 0.04 -33.08 6.48
C ASP A 38 1.43 -33.71 6.42
N PHE A 39 1.49 -34.99 6.79
CA PHE A 39 2.70 -35.78 6.82
C PHE A 39 2.89 -36.60 5.55
N GLN A 40 4.06 -36.48 4.98
CA GLN A 40 4.51 -37.45 3.97
C GLN A 40 5.06 -38.69 4.66
N SER A 41 4.57 -39.87 4.28
CA SER A 41 5.00 -41.18 4.83
C SER A 41 6.51 -41.36 4.89
N ASP A 42 7.22 -40.90 3.86
CA ASP A 42 8.67 -40.96 3.79
C ASP A 42 9.40 -40.15 4.87
N TYR A 43 8.79 -39.05 5.30
CA TYR A 43 9.33 -38.22 6.37
C TYR A 43 9.22 -38.92 7.73
N LEU A 44 8.08 -39.56 7.99
CA LEU A 44 7.86 -40.32 9.20
C LEU A 44 8.82 -41.51 9.33
N GLU A 45 8.97 -42.29 8.27
CA GLU A 45 9.93 -43.39 8.25
C GLU A 45 11.35 -42.87 8.57
N LYS A 46 11.71 -41.69 8.06
CA LYS A 46 12.99 -41.07 8.40
C LYS A 46 13.07 -40.66 9.87
N LEU A 47 11.96 -40.11 10.46
CA LEU A 47 11.92 -39.75 11.87
C LEU A 47 12.05 -41.00 12.76
N GLU A 48 11.31 -42.06 12.48
CA GLU A 48 11.37 -43.32 13.22
C GLU A 48 12.76 -43.90 13.23
N ASN A 49 13.37 -43.97 12.03
CA ASN A 49 14.74 -44.48 11.87
C ASN A 49 15.77 -43.58 12.56
N ALA A 50 15.51 -42.28 12.67
CA ALA A 50 16.44 -41.31 13.26
C ALA A 50 16.38 -41.27 14.79
N VAL A 51 15.27 -41.66 15.42
CA VAL A 51 15.09 -41.57 16.89
C VAL A 51 16.23 -42.23 17.65
N ALA A 52 16.72 -43.39 17.19
CA ALA A 52 17.82 -44.11 17.81
C ALA A 52 19.15 -43.36 17.72
N GLY A 53 19.36 -42.54 16.69
CA GLY A 53 20.57 -41.74 16.46
C GLY A 53 20.57 -40.37 17.14
N ILE A 54 19.41 -39.88 17.62
CA ILE A 54 19.31 -38.59 18.31
C ILE A 54 19.81 -38.78 19.77
N GLN A 55 20.61 -37.85 20.22
CA GLN A 55 21.12 -37.85 21.61
C GLN A 55 19.94 -37.96 22.61
N ARG A 56 20.06 -38.89 23.57
CA ARG A 56 18.98 -39.23 24.49
C ARG A 56 18.51 -38.03 25.34
N ASP A 57 19.45 -37.17 25.73
CA ASP A 57 19.23 -36.05 26.62
C ASP A 57 19.02 -34.74 25.85
N SER A 58 18.40 -34.78 24.68
CA SER A 58 18.16 -33.60 23.86
C SER A 58 16.67 -33.26 23.74
N THR A 59 16.32 -31.99 23.85
CA THR A 59 14.98 -31.44 23.60
C THR A 59 14.47 -31.83 22.20
N LEU A 60 15.37 -31.98 21.22
CA LEU A 60 15.00 -32.43 19.87
C LEU A 60 14.40 -33.84 19.88
N ARG A 61 14.97 -34.75 20.69
CA ARG A 61 14.43 -36.12 20.84
C ARG A 61 13.01 -36.08 21.44
N LEU A 62 12.79 -35.23 22.44
CA LEU A 62 11.46 -35.09 23.06
C LEU A 62 10.42 -34.59 22.05
N LYS A 63 10.80 -33.62 21.22
CA LYS A 63 9.94 -33.13 20.12
C LYS A 63 9.57 -34.26 19.16
N VAL A 64 10.55 -34.99 18.67
CA VAL A 64 10.34 -36.09 17.71
C VAL A 64 9.46 -37.18 18.30
N LEU A 65 9.68 -37.54 19.56
CA LEU A 65 8.85 -38.54 20.25
C LEU A 65 7.41 -38.07 20.44
N ASN A 66 7.21 -36.80 20.77
CA ASN A 66 5.87 -36.21 20.84
C ASN A 66 5.16 -36.22 19.47
N ASP A 67 5.87 -35.85 18.40
CA ASP A 67 5.32 -35.84 17.05
C ASP A 67 4.95 -37.26 16.59
N LEU A 68 5.79 -38.25 16.85
CA LEU A 68 5.49 -39.64 16.56
C LEU A 68 4.30 -40.15 17.38
N GLY A 69 4.25 -39.83 18.67
CA GLY A 69 3.10 -40.15 19.52
C GLY A 69 1.80 -39.54 19.01
N TYR A 70 1.85 -38.25 18.61
CA TYR A 70 0.71 -37.57 18.02
C TYR A 70 0.31 -38.18 16.66
N TYR A 71 1.26 -38.54 15.80
CA TYR A 71 0.95 -39.20 14.54
C TYR A 71 0.23 -40.54 14.75
N TYR A 72 0.75 -41.38 15.66
CA TYR A 72 0.19 -42.69 15.89
C TYR A 72 -1.11 -42.68 16.70
N HIS A 73 -1.44 -41.60 17.40
CA HIS A 73 -2.67 -41.56 18.20
C HIS A 73 -3.97 -41.66 17.38
N THR A 74 -3.91 -41.46 16.07
CA THR A 74 -5.02 -41.67 15.13
C THR A 74 -4.92 -42.96 14.34
N ARG A 75 -3.83 -43.77 14.52
CA ARG A 75 -3.54 -44.98 13.73
C ARG A 75 -3.25 -46.22 14.55
N ASN A 76 -2.55 -46.06 15.67
CA ASN A 76 -2.20 -47.15 16.57
C ASN A 76 -1.94 -46.60 17.98
N LEU A 77 -2.94 -46.67 18.85
CA LEU A 77 -2.88 -46.10 20.20
C LEU A 77 -1.76 -46.67 21.06
N LYS A 78 -1.49 -47.98 20.93
CA LYS A 78 -0.45 -48.65 21.71
C LYS A 78 0.94 -48.12 21.35
N LEU A 79 1.24 -48.02 20.07
CA LEU A 79 2.51 -47.49 19.59
C LEU A 79 2.66 -45.97 19.91
N ALA A 80 1.54 -45.22 19.84
CA ALA A 80 1.50 -43.83 20.27
C ALA A 80 1.94 -43.67 21.73
N LEU A 81 1.36 -44.49 22.60
CA LEU A 81 1.68 -44.47 24.04
C LEU A 81 3.15 -44.81 24.29
N GLU A 82 3.69 -45.83 23.61
CA GLU A 82 5.10 -46.21 23.72
C GLU A 82 6.06 -45.06 23.39
N TYR A 83 5.80 -44.28 22.32
CA TYR A 83 6.62 -43.12 21.98
C TYR A 83 6.50 -41.99 23.04
N ILE A 84 5.31 -41.72 23.53
CA ILE A 84 5.09 -40.72 24.56
C ILE A 84 5.76 -41.08 25.89
N GLU A 85 5.68 -42.36 26.31
CA GLU A 85 6.34 -42.84 27.52
C GLU A 85 7.86 -42.70 27.44
N GLN A 86 8.46 -43.05 26.29
CA GLN A 86 9.88 -42.80 26.07
C GLN A 86 10.25 -41.30 26.14
N GLY A 87 9.35 -40.43 25.63
CA GLY A 87 9.51 -38.98 25.73
C GLY A 87 9.46 -38.50 27.18
N LEU A 88 8.49 -38.99 27.97
CA LEU A 88 8.35 -38.63 29.39
C LEU A 88 9.54 -39.07 30.24
N GLU A 89 10.06 -40.29 30.01
CA GLU A 89 11.29 -40.75 30.67
C GLU A 89 12.46 -39.82 30.34
N GLY A 90 12.61 -39.42 29.07
CA GLY A 90 13.65 -38.48 28.63
C GLY A 90 13.49 -37.09 29.26
N ALA A 91 12.29 -36.51 29.28
CA ALA A 91 12.02 -35.21 29.87
C ALA A 91 12.34 -35.17 31.36
N ARG A 92 11.94 -36.21 32.09
CA ARG A 92 12.25 -36.36 33.52
C ARG A 92 13.75 -36.52 33.78
N ALA A 93 14.43 -37.26 32.94
CA ALA A 93 15.89 -37.47 33.08
C ALA A 93 16.71 -36.19 32.92
N ILE A 94 16.27 -35.26 32.08
CA ILE A 94 16.93 -33.96 31.86
C ILE A 94 16.33 -32.84 32.70
N GLY A 95 15.24 -33.06 33.43
CA GLY A 95 14.55 -32.07 34.25
C GLY A 95 13.82 -30.99 33.42
N ASP A 96 13.35 -31.32 32.23
CA ASP A 96 12.61 -30.38 31.36
C ASP A 96 11.11 -30.45 31.67
N GLU A 97 10.65 -29.65 32.64
CA GLU A 97 9.26 -29.61 33.09
C GLU A 97 8.28 -29.19 31.99
N TYR A 98 8.71 -28.31 31.07
CA TYR A 98 7.85 -27.87 29.97
C TYR A 98 7.55 -29.03 29.01
N TRP A 99 8.59 -29.75 28.57
CA TRP A 99 8.39 -30.90 27.69
C TRP A 99 7.71 -32.07 28.39
N GLU A 100 7.98 -32.27 29.67
CA GLU A 100 7.20 -33.22 30.46
C GLU A 100 5.70 -32.90 30.40
N GLY A 101 5.31 -31.63 30.65
CA GLY A 101 3.93 -31.18 30.57
C GLY A 101 3.30 -31.39 29.19
N LYS A 102 4.01 -31.06 28.10
CA LYS A 102 3.52 -31.28 26.73
C LYS A 102 3.29 -32.75 26.42
N LEU A 103 4.24 -33.60 26.75
CA LEU A 103 4.10 -35.04 26.58
C LEU A 103 2.95 -35.63 27.42
N MET A 104 2.73 -35.11 28.62
CA MET A 104 1.57 -35.48 29.46
C MET A 104 0.25 -35.09 28.79
N VAL A 105 0.14 -33.96 28.09
CA VAL A 105 -1.05 -33.60 27.31
C VAL A 105 -1.32 -34.64 26.24
N SER A 106 -0.29 -35.02 25.49
CA SER A 106 -0.39 -36.08 24.46
C SER A 106 -0.73 -37.42 25.08
N GLN A 107 -0.11 -37.77 26.22
CA GLN A 107 -0.47 -39.00 26.98
C GLN A 107 -1.94 -39.02 27.38
N GLY A 108 -2.43 -37.90 27.92
CA GLY A 108 -3.84 -37.78 28.32
C GLY A 108 -4.79 -37.96 27.15
N ALA A 109 -4.47 -37.43 25.98
CA ALA A 109 -5.25 -37.59 24.75
C ALA A 109 -5.27 -39.06 24.27
N ILE A 110 -4.17 -39.81 24.40
CA ILE A 110 -4.09 -41.23 24.05
C ILE A 110 -4.87 -42.07 25.05
N LEU A 111 -4.66 -41.86 26.35
CA LEU A 111 -5.38 -42.56 27.43
C LEU A 111 -6.90 -42.36 27.33
N LEU A 112 -7.33 -41.12 27.00
CA LEU A 112 -8.75 -40.83 26.74
C LEU A 112 -9.30 -41.74 25.62
N ARG A 113 -8.56 -41.91 24.51
CA ARG A 113 -8.97 -42.76 23.38
C ARG A 113 -8.92 -44.26 23.71
N MET A 114 -8.11 -44.66 24.69
CA MET A 114 -8.06 -46.01 25.25
C MET A 114 -9.12 -46.28 26.32
N GLU A 115 -10.03 -45.31 26.57
CA GLU A 115 -11.05 -45.33 27.62
C GLU A 115 -10.50 -45.37 29.06
N GLU A 116 -9.21 -45.14 29.24
CA GLU A 116 -8.59 -45.05 30.57
C GLU A 116 -8.84 -43.66 31.20
N LEU A 117 -10.15 -43.36 31.38
CA LEU A 117 -10.63 -41.99 31.68
C LEU A 117 -10.05 -41.42 32.97
N GLN A 118 -9.87 -42.26 34.03
CA GLN A 118 -9.35 -41.79 35.30
C GLN A 118 -7.85 -41.45 35.21
N PHE A 119 -7.11 -42.27 34.48
CA PHE A 119 -5.69 -42.00 34.25
C PHE A 119 -5.50 -40.76 33.35
N ALA A 120 -6.29 -40.63 32.29
CA ALA A 120 -6.31 -39.46 31.43
C ALA A 120 -6.55 -38.16 32.23
N GLU A 121 -7.59 -38.15 33.10
CA GLU A 121 -7.90 -36.98 33.95
C GLU A 121 -6.72 -36.63 34.86
N ASN A 122 -6.14 -37.62 35.55
CA ASN A 122 -5.04 -37.37 36.48
C ASN A 122 -3.82 -36.77 35.79
N VAL A 123 -3.41 -37.33 34.64
CA VAL A 123 -2.27 -36.86 33.83
C VAL A 123 -2.52 -35.45 33.31
N LEU A 124 -3.73 -35.18 32.77
CA LEU A 124 -4.06 -33.87 32.26
C LEU A 124 -4.10 -32.78 33.36
N ARG A 125 -4.63 -33.14 34.56
CA ARG A 125 -4.62 -32.21 35.70
C ARG A 125 -3.22 -31.90 36.22
N GLU A 126 -2.29 -32.84 36.18
CA GLU A 126 -0.88 -32.60 36.50
C GLU A 126 -0.19 -31.75 35.42
N ALA A 127 -0.44 -32.00 34.15
CA ALA A 127 0.15 -31.30 33.02
C ALA A 127 -0.15 -29.77 33.05
N ILE A 128 -1.31 -29.37 33.59
CA ILE A 128 -1.71 -27.94 33.66
C ILE A 128 -0.74 -27.11 34.46
N LEU A 129 0.01 -27.69 35.40
CA LEU A 129 0.98 -27.02 36.26
C LEU A 129 2.34 -26.83 35.57
N LYS A 130 2.58 -27.50 34.44
CA LYS A 130 3.86 -27.59 33.75
C LYS A 130 3.90 -26.84 32.42
N ILE A 131 2.75 -26.51 31.84
CA ILE A 131 2.65 -25.83 30.53
C ILE A 131 2.20 -24.39 30.67
N PRO A 132 2.62 -23.48 29.75
CA PRO A 132 2.15 -22.09 29.75
C PRO A 132 0.65 -21.99 29.51
N GLU A 133 0.00 -21.00 30.13
CA GLU A 133 -1.45 -20.78 30.02
C GLU A 133 -1.94 -20.76 28.58
N ARG A 134 -1.19 -20.10 27.65
CA ARG A 134 -1.61 -20.03 26.23
C ARG A 134 -1.69 -21.39 25.54
N GLU A 135 -1.06 -22.44 26.07
CA GLU A 135 -1.02 -23.79 25.52
C GLU A 135 -2.00 -24.74 26.22
N THR A 136 -2.75 -24.27 27.24
CA THR A 136 -3.68 -25.10 28.02
C THR A 136 -4.96 -25.43 27.26
N TRP A 137 -5.27 -24.81 26.13
CA TRP A 137 -6.51 -25.03 25.40
C TRP A 137 -6.69 -26.48 24.96
N LEU A 138 -5.64 -27.15 24.44
CA LEU A 138 -5.69 -28.56 24.04
C LEU A 138 -5.92 -29.48 25.23
N LEU A 139 -5.32 -29.17 26.36
CA LEU A 139 -5.52 -29.87 27.62
C LEU A 139 -6.98 -29.72 28.07
N TYR A 140 -7.58 -28.54 28.01
CA TYR A 140 -8.98 -28.33 28.36
C TYR A 140 -9.92 -29.05 27.42
N THR A 141 -9.65 -29.04 26.10
CA THR A 141 -10.41 -29.86 25.14
C THR A 141 -10.40 -31.35 25.55
N ASN A 142 -9.24 -31.92 25.84
CA ASN A 142 -9.13 -33.32 26.26
C ASN A 142 -9.86 -33.60 27.61
N LEU A 143 -9.75 -32.71 28.59
CA LEU A 143 -10.53 -32.83 29.83
C LEU A 143 -12.03 -32.72 29.54
N GLY A 144 -12.46 -31.87 28.63
CA GLY A 144 -13.83 -31.80 28.17
C GLY A 144 -14.34 -33.17 27.68
N TYR A 145 -13.57 -33.82 26.82
CA TYR A 145 -13.91 -35.17 26.34
C TYR A 145 -13.90 -36.23 27.45
N VAL A 146 -12.97 -36.17 28.42
CA VAL A 146 -12.98 -37.08 29.58
C VAL A 146 -14.29 -36.93 30.35
N TYR A 147 -14.76 -35.72 30.63
CA TYR A 147 -16.03 -35.49 31.35
C TYR A 147 -17.25 -35.84 30.52
N GLU A 148 -17.20 -35.59 29.20
CA GLU A 148 -18.23 -36.04 28.27
C GLU A 148 -18.39 -37.56 28.31
N ARG A 149 -17.28 -38.33 28.27
CA ARG A 149 -17.28 -39.80 28.37
C ARG A 149 -17.82 -40.29 29.71
N LYS A 150 -17.51 -39.58 30.78
CA LYS A 150 -18.08 -39.87 32.12
C LYS A 150 -19.58 -39.52 32.25
N GLY A 151 -20.19 -38.94 31.20
CA GLY A 151 -21.57 -38.49 31.22
C GLY A 151 -21.81 -37.18 31.97
N MET A 152 -20.73 -36.46 32.30
CA MET A 152 -20.76 -35.20 33.05
C MET A 152 -20.77 -34.03 32.08
N LEU A 153 -21.88 -33.86 31.33
CA LEU A 153 -21.97 -32.89 30.22
C LEU A 153 -21.81 -31.44 30.66
N GLY A 154 -22.22 -31.09 31.90
CA GLY A 154 -22.04 -29.76 32.47
C GLY A 154 -20.56 -29.39 32.62
N GLU A 155 -19.77 -30.28 33.23
CA GLU A 155 -18.33 -30.11 33.39
C GLU A 155 -17.60 -30.06 32.02
N ALA A 156 -18.01 -30.93 31.08
CA ALA A 156 -17.49 -30.90 29.71
C ALA A 156 -17.68 -29.53 29.07
N PHE A 157 -18.87 -28.93 29.23
CA PHE A 157 -19.14 -27.58 28.71
C PHE A 157 -18.32 -26.51 29.40
N VAL A 158 -18.02 -26.62 30.71
CA VAL A 158 -17.08 -25.71 31.41
C VAL A 158 -15.70 -25.74 30.76
N TYR A 159 -15.19 -26.93 30.41
CA TYR A 159 -13.89 -27.05 29.78
C TYR A 159 -13.87 -26.53 28.34
N ALA A 160 -14.93 -26.77 27.55
CA ALA A 160 -15.11 -26.19 26.24
C ALA A 160 -15.12 -24.63 26.32
N SER A 161 -15.78 -24.07 27.35
CA SER A 161 -15.78 -22.63 27.61
C SER A 161 -14.39 -22.09 27.97
N LYS A 162 -13.59 -22.83 28.76
CA LYS A 162 -12.19 -22.46 29.07
C LYS A 162 -11.32 -22.52 27.83
N THR A 163 -11.51 -23.49 26.94
CA THR A 163 -10.80 -23.54 25.64
C THR A 163 -11.11 -22.29 24.84
N LEU A 164 -12.37 -21.84 24.77
CA LEU A 164 -12.77 -20.62 24.09
C LEU A 164 -12.12 -19.39 24.71
N GLU A 165 -12.15 -19.26 26.04
CA GLU A 165 -11.54 -18.14 26.77
C GLU A 165 -10.05 -17.98 26.46
N ILE A 166 -9.29 -19.10 26.48
CA ILE A 166 -7.87 -19.10 26.13
C ILE A 166 -7.67 -18.71 24.66
N GLY A 167 -8.49 -19.29 23.75
CA GLY A 167 -8.43 -18.98 22.34
C GLY A 167 -8.66 -17.48 22.05
N GLU A 168 -9.68 -16.89 22.66
CA GLU A 168 -9.98 -15.46 22.52
C GLU A 168 -8.91 -14.57 23.15
N LYS A 169 -8.44 -14.92 24.36
CA LYS A 169 -7.39 -14.16 25.09
C LYS A 169 -6.08 -14.06 24.32
N TYR A 170 -5.68 -15.13 23.63
CA TYR A 170 -4.40 -15.18 22.90
C TYR A 170 -4.55 -15.05 21.39
N GLY A 171 -5.79 -14.93 20.87
CA GLY A 171 -6.06 -14.85 19.43
C GLY A 171 -5.76 -16.15 18.69
N ASP A 172 -5.88 -17.29 19.36
CA ASP A 172 -5.64 -18.61 18.76
C ASP A 172 -6.90 -19.12 18.05
N SER A 173 -6.90 -19.02 16.73
CA SER A 173 -8.04 -19.41 15.91
C SER A 173 -8.32 -20.92 15.96
N LYS A 174 -7.30 -21.77 16.17
CA LYS A 174 -7.50 -23.22 16.33
C LYS A 174 -8.25 -23.52 17.62
N ALA A 175 -7.81 -22.94 18.73
CA ALA A 175 -8.48 -23.09 20.02
C ALA A 175 -9.94 -22.62 19.98
N ILE A 176 -10.23 -21.48 19.32
CA ILE A 176 -11.60 -20.98 19.16
C ILE A 176 -12.45 -21.95 18.32
N ALA A 177 -11.92 -22.46 17.20
CA ALA A 177 -12.63 -23.42 16.36
C ALA A 177 -12.93 -24.72 17.12
N MET A 178 -11.94 -25.25 17.85
CA MET A 178 -12.10 -26.45 18.68
C MET A 178 -13.17 -26.25 19.74
N ALA A 179 -13.14 -25.13 20.47
CA ALA A 179 -14.16 -24.86 21.48
C ALA A 179 -15.59 -24.87 20.91
N TYR A 180 -15.79 -24.27 19.72
CA TYR A 180 -17.09 -24.32 19.05
C TYR A 180 -17.44 -25.71 18.57
N SER A 181 -16.47 -26.51 18.09
CA SER A 181 -16.67 -27.92 17.74
C SER A 181 -17.12 -28.76 18.97
N ASP A 182 -16.40 -28.59 20.09
CA ASP A 182 -16.72 -29.29 21.36
C ASP A 182 -18.12 -28.94 21.87
N MET A 183 -18.46 -27.64 21.88
CA MET A 183 -19.81 -27.18 22.26
C MET A 183 -20.88 -27.73 21.33
N SER A 184 -20.61 -27.81 20.02
CA SER A 184 -21.54 -28.34 19.04
C SER A 184 -21.88 -29.80 19.33
N ASN A 185 -20.86 -30.62 19.67
CA ASN A 185 -21.04 -32.03 20.05
C ASN A 185 -21.85 -32.17 21.35
N LEU A 186 -21.59 -31.31 22.36
CA LEU A 186 -22.34 -31.32 23.60
C LEU A 186 -23.81 -30.92 23.42
N PHE A 187 -24.13 -29.97 22.54
CA PHE A 187 -25.53 -29.67 22.19
C PHE A 187 -26.20 -30.79 21.43
N TRP A 188 -25.48 -31.45 20.53
CA TRP A 188 -25.99 -32.63 19.83
C TRP A 188 -26.39 -33.73 20.80
N LYS A 189 -25.54 -34.08 21.77
CA LYS A 189 -25.83 -35.09 22.81
C LYS A 189 -27.09 -34.74 23.64
N GLN A 190 -27.41 -33.46 23.78
CA GLN A 190 -28.63 -32.98 24.43
C GLN A 190 -29.88 -32.99 23.52
N GLY A 191 -29.75 -33.39 22.26
CA GLY A 191 -30.82 -33.28 21.26
C GLY A 191 -31.14 -31.87 20.78
N LYS A 192 -30.27 -30.88 21.06
CA LYS A 192 -30.40 -29.48 20.61
C LYS A 192 -29.74 -29.29 19.24
N PHE A 193 -30.32 -29.93 18.22
CA PHE A 193 -29.69 -30.06 16.89
C PHE A 193 -29.46 -28.74 16.17
N ASP A 194 -30.36 -27.77 16.30
CA ASP A 194 -30.17 -26.43 15.68
C ASP A 194 -28.98 -25.67 16.32
N ALA A 195 -28.83 -25.76 17.63
CA ALA A 195 -27.70 -25.18 18.33
C ALA A 195 -26.40 -25.90 17.94
N ALA A 196 -26.40 -27.23 17.90
CA ALA A 196 -25.26 -28.02 17.45
C ALA A 196 -24.81 -27.62 16.06
N LEU A 197 -25.73 -27.53 15.10
CA LEU A 197 -25.40 -27.09 13.73
C LEU A 197 -24.83 -25.67 13.69
N ASN A 198 -25.42 -24.71 14.42
CA ASN A 198 -24.94 -23.35 14.46
C ASN A 198 -23.47 -23.25 14.96
N TYR A 199 -23.16 -23.94 16.07
CA TYR A 199 -21.80 -23.95 16.62
C TYR A 199 -20.82 -24.74 15.73
N GLY A 200 -21.24 -25.85 15.12
CA GLY A 200 -20.45 -26.62 14.16
C GLY A 200 -20.07 -25.78 12.91
N LEU A 201 -21.02 -25.04 12.35
CA LEU A 201 -20.76 -24.17 11.20
C LEU A 201 -19.84 -22.99 11.57
N LYS A 202 -19.97 -22.41 12.77
CA LYS A 202 -19.00 -21.39 13.25
C LYS A 202 -17.58 -21.95 13.34
N SER A 203 -17.44 -23.19 13.84
CA SER A 203 -16.16 -23.88 13.89
C SER A 203 -15.56 -24.07 12.48
N LEU A 204 -16.35 -24.62 11.55
CA LEU A 204 -15.91 -24.83 10.15
C LEU A 204 -15.49 -23.54 9.47
N GLU A 205 -16.23 -22.45 9.64
CA GLU A 205 -15.88 -21.14 9.06
C GLU A 205 -14.48 -20.69 9.51
N ILE A 206 -14.13 -20.92 10.77
CA ILE A 206 -12.81 -20.56 11.30
C ILE A 206 -11.74 -21.51 10.74
N PHE A 207 -11.98 -22.83 10.70
CA PHE A 207 -11.04 -23.79 10.10
C PHE A 207 -10.80 -23.52 8.63
N GLU A 208 -11.82 -23.20 7.84
CA GLU A 208 -11.69 -22.85 6.43
C GLU A 208 -10.84 -21.58 6.23
N LYS A 209 -11.04 -20.56 7.07
CA LYS A 209 -10.22 -19.34 7.04
C LYS A 209 -8.74 -19.60 7.39
N ARG A 210 -8.46 -20.59 8.22
CA ARG A 210 -7.08 -21.03 8.50
C ARG A 210 -6.44 -21.68 7.27
N GLY A 211 -7.23 -22.30 6.40
CA GLY A 211 -6.74 -22.97 5.18
C GLY A 211 -6.00 -24.28 5.42
N LEU A 212 -5.95 -24.77 6.67
CA LEU A 212 -5.31 -26.02 7.07
C LEU A 212 -6.37 -27.12 7.20
N LYS A 213 -6.09 -28.30 6.64
CA LYS A 213 -6.97 -29.49 6.67
C LYS A 213 -6.42 -30.49 7.67
N ASP A 214 -6.55 -30.14 8.94
CA ASP A 214 -6.06 -30.98 10.04
C ASP A 214 -7.14 -31.96 10.54
N LEU A 215 -6.74 -32.81 11.49
CA LEU A 215 -7.62 -33.80 12.13
C LEU A 215 -8.92 -33.17 12.71
N ASP A 216 -8.80 -32.01 13.30
CA ASP A 216 -9.90 -31.34 14.00
C ASP A 216 -10.90 -30.72 13.01
N TYR A 217 -10.41 -30.23 11.85
CA TYR A 217 -11.25 -29.80 10.74
C TYR A 217 -12.07 -30.98 10.19
N ASP A 218 -11.42 -32.13 9.95
CA ASP A 218 -12.07 -33.35 9.49
C ASP A 218 -13.14 -33.84 10.50
N PHE A 219 -12.80 -33.87 11.79
CA PHE A 219 -13.75 -34.20 12.84
C PHE A 219 -14.99 -33.29 12.86
N THR A 220 -14.77 -31.98 12.66
CA THR A 220 -15.86 -30.99 12.62
C THR A 220 -16.77 -31.20 11.40
N LEU A 221 -16.19 -31.55 10.22
CA LEU A 221 -16.97 -31.93 9.03
C LEU A 221 -17.89 -33.11 9.33
N HIS A 222 -17.36 -34.17 9.97
CA HIS A 222 -18.15 -35.32 10.41
C HIS A 222 -19.32 -34.91 11.33
N LEU A 223 -19.06 -34.08 12.35
CA LEU A 223 -20.09 -33.62 13.29
C LEU A 223 -21.19 -32.84 12.57
N VAL A 224 -20.85 -31.90 11.70
CA VAL A 224 -21.84 -31.12 10.94
C VAL A 224 -22.66 -32.02 10.02
N GLY A 225 -22.04 -33.01 9.37
CA GLY A 225 -22.76 -34.04 8.61
C GLY A 225 -23.76 -34.81 9.48
N GLN A 226 -23.37 -35.19 10.68
CA GLN A 226 -24.24 -35.88 11.63
C GLN A 226 -25.46 -35.02 12.02
N TYR A 227 -25.25 -33.71 12.30
CA TYR A 227 -26.35 -32.80 12.63
C TYR A 227 -27.33 -32.62 11.47
N MET A 228 -26.83 -32.62 10.22
CA MET A 228 -27.67 -32.58 9.02
C MET A 228 -28.55 -33.83 8.91
N VAL A 229 -28.03 -35.02 9.29
CA VAL A 229 -28.85 -36.25 9.36
C VAL A 229 -30.00 -36.11 10.35
N ASP A 230 -29.73 -35.60 11.56
CA ASP A 230 -30.69 -35.44 12.62
C ASP A 230 -31.73 -34.33 12.35
N LEU A 231 -31.39 -33.36 11.52
CA LEU A 231 -32.26 -32.30 11.00
C LEU A 231 -33.00 -32.68 9.70
N ASP A 232 -32.95 -33.96 9.32
CA ASP A 232 -33.59 -34.49 8.09
C ASP A 232 -33.12 -33.87 6.78
N ARG A 233 -31.79 -33.57 6.67
CA ARG A 233 -31.09 -33.01 5.50
C ARG A 233 -30.08 -34.00 4.92
N PRO A 234 -30.50 -35.20 4.46
CA PRO A 234 -29.59 -36.31 4.13
C PRO A 234 -28.62 -36.02 2.98
N LYS A 235 -29.04 -35.25 1.98
CA LYS A 235 -28.17 -34.91 0.84
C LYS A 235 -26.98 -34.06 1.25
N GLU A 236 -27.22 -33.06 2.09
CA GLU A 236 -26.14 -32.18 2.59
C GLU A 236 -25.21 -32.94 3.53
N ALA A 237 -25.79 -33.84 4.37
CA ALA A 237 -24.99 -34.72 5.22
C ALA A 237 -24.00 -35.57 4.42
N LEU A 238 -24.44 -36.12 3.28
CA LEU A 238 -23.61 -36.96 2.42
C LEU A 238 -22.40 -36.20 1.89
N ASP A 239 -22.55 -34.92 1.49
CA ASP A 239 -21.45 -34.08 1.00
C ASP A 239 -20.39 -33.88 2.09
N TYR A 240 -20.78 -33.59 3.33
CA TYR A 240 -19.89 -33.48 4.48
C TYR A 240 -19.15 -34.78 4.77
N PHE A 241 -19.86 -35.91 4.80
CA PHE A 241 -19.24 -37.21 5.06
C PHE A 241 -18.27 -37.63 3.95
N GLN A 242 -18.60 -37.40 2.68
CA GLN A 242 -17.68 -37.70 1.56
C GLN A 242 -16.40 -36.89 1.67
N HIS A 243 -16.51 -35.62 2.08
CA HIS A 243 -15.33 -34.78 2.28
C HIS A 243 -14.50 -35.28 3.47
N SER A 244 -15.11 -35.63 4.59
CA SER A 244 -14.42 -36.23 5.74
C SER A 244 -13.73 -37.54 5.37
N VAL A 245 -14.42 -38.48 4.66
CA VAL A 245 -13.80 -39.75 4.20
C VAL A 245 -12.56 -39.47 3.33
N GLN A 246 -12.63 -38.55 2.36
CA GLN A 246 -11.50 -38.20 1.51
C GLN A 246 -10.30 -37.69 2.30
N LEU A 247 -10.53 -36.86 3.32
CA LEU A 247 -9.48 -36.36 4.20
C LEU A 247 -8.91 -37.45 5.08
N GLY A 248 -9.79 -38.22 5.74
CA GLY A 248 -9.40 -39.29 6.62
C GLY A 248 -8.57 -40.38 5.92
N GLU A 249 -8.94 -40.78 4.69
CA GLU A 249 -8.19 -41.73 3.89
C GLU A 249 -6.85 -41.17 3.44
N ARG A 250 -6.83 -39.89 3.02
CA ARG A 250 -5.60 -39.21 2.59
C ARG A 250 -4.56 -39.10 3.71
N TYR A 251 -5.00 -38.72 4.90
CA TYR A 251 -4.11 -38.41 6.03
C TYR A 251 -4.03 -39.53 7.09
N GLY A 252 -4.85 -40.60 6.98
CA GLY A 252 -4.85 -41.72 7.90
C GLY A 252 -5.50 -41.41 9.25
N PHE A 253 -6.60 -40.65 9.27
CA PHE A 253 -7.36 -40.34 10.49
C PHE A 253 -8.36 -41.47 10.81
N TYR A 254 -7.86 -42.64 11.27
CA TYR A 254 -8.69 -43.85 11.44
C TYR A 254 -9.83 -43.68 12.43
N ASN A 255 -9.65 -42.89 13.49
CA ASN A 255 -10.75 -42.57 14.40
C ASN A 255 -11.89 -41.80 13.71
N ASN A 256 -11.56 -40.75 12.92
CA ASN A 256 -12.57 -39.96 12.20
C ASN A 256 -13.21 -40.78 11.08
N LEU A 257 -12.44 -41.64 10.40
CA LEU A 257 -12.97 -42.58 9.40
C LEU A 257 -13.96 -43.53 10.01
N SER A 258 -13.66 -44.15 11.17
CA SER A 258 -14.61 -45.03 11.88
C SER A 258 -15.88 -44.27 12.23
N ASP A 259 -15.79 -43.05 12.81
CA ASP A 259 -16.92 -42.20 13.13
C ASP A 259 -17.77 -41.86 11.89
N THR A 260 -17.11 -41.48 10.80
CA THR A 260 -17.82 -41.08 9.56
C THR A 260 -18.50 -42.26 8.89
N PHE A 261 -17.88 -43.46 8.90
CA PHE A 261 -18.51 -44.68 8.39
C PHE A 261 -19.66 -45.17 9.27
N ILE A 262 -19.62 -44.97 10.61
CA ILE A 262 -20.77 -45.18 11.50
C ILE A 262 -21.93 -44.25 11.08
N ALA A 263 -21.65 -42.99 10.84
CA ALA A 263 -22.65 -42.00 10.42
C ALA A 263 -23.23 -42.33 9.03
N LEU A 264 -22.40 -42.74 8.10
CA LEU A 264 -22.82 -43.21 6.76
C LEU A 264 -23.71 -44.45 6.86
N ALA A 265 -23.34 -45.44 7.69
CA ALA A 265 -24.15 -46.62 7.90
C ALA A 265 -25.56 -46.26 8.42
N ASN A 266 -25.64 -45.35 9.39
CA ASN A 266 -26.92 -44.89 9.93
C ASN A 266 -27.74 -44.12 8.88
N LEU A 267 -27.11 -43.25 8.09
CA LEU A 267 -27.76 -42.48 7.03
C LEU A 267 -28.30 -43.39 5.92
N GLN A 268 -27.47 -44.33 5.41
CA GLN A 268 -27.85 -45.28 4.37
C GLN A 268 -28.98 -46.20 4.85
N ALA A 269 -28.95 -46.65 6.12
CA ALA A 269 -30.04 -47.42 6.71
C ALA A 269 -31.35 -46.61 6.77
N LYS A 270 -31.31 -45.33 7.14
CA LYS A 270 -32.46 -44.41 7.13
C LYS A 270 -33.02 -44.21 5.70
N MET A 271 -32.16 -44.25 4.66
CA MET A 271 -32.55 -44.19 3.27
C MET A 271 -33.11 -45.51 2.71
N GLY A 272 -32.93 -46.63 3.42
CA GLY A 272 -33.35 -47.95 2.99
C GLY A 272 -32.28 -48.74 2.23
N ASP A 273 -31.06 -48.20 2.09
CA ASP A 273 -29.92 -48.82 1.38
C ASP A 273 -29.14 -49.74 2.33
N PHE A 274 -29.77 -50.80 2.81
CA PHE A 274 -29.25 -51.68 3.87
C PHE A 274 -27.96 -52.40 3.52
N SER A 275 -27.72 -52.72 2.22
CA SER A 275 -26.49 -53.34 1.75
C SER A 275 -25.29 -52.41 1.95
N ASP A 276 -25.43 -51.17 1.52
CA ASP A 276 -24.38 -50.15 1.63
C ASP A 276 -24.18 -49.74 3.09
N ALA A 277 -25.28 -49.62 3.84
CA ALA A 277 -25.24 -49.39 5.30
C ALA A 277 -24.44 -50.44 6.05
N HIS A 278 -24.65 -51.73 5.73
CA HIS A 278 -23.89 -52.83 6.34
C HIS A 278 -22.40 -52.77 5.95
N THR A 279 -22.11 -52.48 4.68
CA THR A 279 -20.72 -52.29 4.21
C THR A 279 -20.03 -51.16 4.95
N SER A 280 -20.68 -49.99 5.06
CA SER A 280 -20.16 -48.86 5.84
C SER A 280 -19.93 -49.21 7.31
N GLY A 281 -20.86 -49.98 7.94
CA GLY A 281 -20.67 -50.46 9.30
C GLY A 281 -19.45 -51.37 9.47
N LEU A 282 -19.17 -52.24 8.48
CA LEU A 282 -17.95 -53.07 8.48
C LEU A 282 -16.67 -52.25 8.26
N GLU A 283 -16.70 -51.25 7.42
CA GLU A 283 -15.56 -50.33 7.25
C GLU A 283 -15.29 -49.55 8.56
N ALA A 284 -16.35 -49.10 9.25
CA ALA A 284 -16.20 -48.49 10.56
C ALA A 284 -15.48 -49.41 11.55
N LEU A 285 -15.92 -50.65 11.61
CA LEU A 285 -15.28 -51.67 12.47
C LEU A 285 -13.83 -51.91 12.09
N ARG A 286 -13.52 -52.06 10.79
CA ARG A 286 -12.15 -52.24 10.30
C ARG A 286 -11.20 -51.12 10.74
N TYR A 287 -11.63 -49.87 10.64
CA TYR A 287 -10.78 -48.74 11.09
C TYR A 287 -10.68 -48.69 12.63
N ALA A 288 -11.73 -49.05 13.37
CA ALA A 288 -11.69 -49.14 14.83
C ALA A 288 -10.71 -50.25 15.32
N GLU A 289 -10.70 -51.39 14.65
CA GLU A 289 -9.77 -52.50 14.93
C GLU A 289 -8.32 -52.13 14.61
N LEU A 290 -8.07 -51.48 13.46
CA LEU A 290 -6.73 -50.95 13.08
C LEU A 290 -6.18 -49.97 14.11
N LEU A 291 -7.05 -49.12 14.66
CA LEU A 291 -6.70 -48.16 15.72
C LEU A 291 -6.48 -48.86 17.07
N ASN A 292 -7.03 -50.07 17.26
CA ASN A 292 -7.10 -50.80 18.52
C ASN A 292 -7.84 -49.99 19.61
N ASN A 293 -9.05 -49.52 19.27
CA ASN A 293 -9.89 -48.64 20.11
C ASN A 293 -11.22 -49.33 20.43
N ASP A 294 -11.33 -49.88 21.65
CA ASP A 294 -12.50 -50.64 22.11
C ASP A 294 -13.79 -49.80 22.07
N PHE A 295 -13.69 -48.50 22.34
CA PHE A 295 -14.83 -47.60 22.23
C PHE A 295 -15.38 -47.47 20.80
N MET A 296 -14.48 -47.33 19.82
CA MET A 296 -14.89 -47.25 18.41
C MET A 296 -15.39 -48.63 17.91
N ILE A 297 -14.79 -49.73 18.38
CA ILE A 297 -15.26 -51.09 18.10
C ILE A 297 -16.70 -51.25 18.59
N MET A 298 -16.97 -50.92 19.85
CA MET A 298 -18.30 -50.93 20.45
C MET A 298 -19.31 -50.11 19.64
N ARG A 299 -18.97 -48.90 19.25
CA ARG A 299 -19.84 -48.02 18.45
C ARG A 299 -20.08 -48.55 17.04
N SER A 300 -19.10 -49.22 16.43
CA SER A 300 -19.24 -49.86 15.12
C SER A 300 -20.24 -51.03 15.20
N TYR A 301 -20.15 -51.85 16.26
CA TYR A 301 -21.16 -52.89 16.50
C TYR A 301 -22.54 -52.32 16.79
N LEU A 302 -22.67 -51.21 17.50
CA LEU A 302 -23.93 -50.50 17.68
C LEU A 302 -24.53 -50.08 16.32
N ALA A 303 -23.69 -49.51 15.40
CA ALA A 303 -24.14 -49.12 14.06
C ALA A 303 -24.62 -50.35 13.25
N LEU A 304 -23.85 -51.45 13.25
CA LEU A 304 -24.25 -52.70 12.60
C LEU A 304 -25.56 -53.25 13.17
N GLY A 305 -25.76 -53.18 14.50
CA GLY A 305 -26.99 -53.55 15.17
C GLY A 305 -28.18 -52.69 14.74
N LYS A 306 -27.99 -51.35 14.63
CA LYS A 306 -29.02 -50.44 14.13
C LYS A 306 -29.41 -50.73 12.68
N VAL A 307 -28.42 -50.97 11.81
CA VAL A 307 -28.64 -51.35 10.39
C VAL A 307 -29.44 -52.65 10.32
N SER A 308 -29.09 -53.67 11.15
CA SER A 308 -29.77 -54.94 11.19
C SER A 308 -31.22 -54.80 11.73
N ASN A 309 -31.46 -53.97 12.72
CA ASN A 309 -32.83 -53.65 13.20
C ASN A 309 -33.66 -53.00 12.10
N ALA A 310 -33.09 -52.02 11.37
CA ALA A 310 -33.76 -51.32 10.28
C ALA A 310 -34.10 -52.25 9.12
N SER A 311 -33.24 -53.21 8.81
CA SER A 311 -33.51 -54.29 7.82
C SER A 311 -34.38 -55.42 8.32
N ARG A 312 -34.85 -55.38 9.59
CA ARG A 312 -35.65 -56.40 10.28
C ARG A 312 -34.93 -57.74 10.47
N ASP A 313 -33.61 -57.78 10.43
CA ASP A 313 -32.82 -58.96 10.82
C ASP A 313 -32.51 -58.89 12.33
N PHE A 314 -33.57 -59.14 13.15
CA PHE A 314 -33.50 -58.91 14.58
C PHE A 314 -32.56 -59.90 15.31
N LEU A 315 -32.34 -61.12 14.75
CA LEU A 315 -31.38 -62.06 15.31
C LEU A 315 -29.95 -61.56 15.15
N LYS A 316 -29.60 -61.08 13.96
CA LYS A 316 -28.30 -60.51 13.68
C LYS A 316 -28.08 -59.18 14.43
N ALA A 317 -29.17 -58.39 14.59
CA ALA A 317 -29.12 -57.17 15.37
C ALA A 317 -28.76 -57.45 16.83
N SER A 318 -29.45 -58.46 17.48
CA SER A 318 -29.12 -58.80 18.87
C SER A 318 -27.70 -59.32 19.03
N ASP A 319 -27.18 -60.08 18.07
CA ASP A 319 -25.82 -60.62 18.08
C ASP A 319 -24.76 -59.48 18.05
N TYR A 320 -24.91 -58.52 17.14
CA TYR A 320 -24.03 -57.35 17.10
C TYR A 320 -24.12 -56.50 18.36
N LEU A 321 -25.33 -56.28 18.89
CA LEU A 321 -25.55 -55.44 20.08
C LEU A 321 -25.07 -56.11 21.38
N GLU A 322 -25.22 -57.44 21.50
CA GLU A 322 -24.63 -58.21 22.62
C GLU A 322 -23.08 -58.14 22.54
N THR A 323 -22.50 -58.28 21.34
CA THR A 323 -21.07 -58.10 21.14
C THR A 323 -20.61 -56.67 21.50
N SER A 324 -21.37 -55.65 21.12
CA SER A 324 -21.12 -54.26 21.51
C SER A 324 -21.03 -54.08 23.03
N ILE A 325 -21.90 -54.80 23.81
CA ILE A 325 -21.85 -54.75 25.28
C ILE A 325 -20.62 -55.47 25.84
N ILE A 326 -20.17 -56.57 25.19
CA ILE A 326 -18.96 -57.31 25.62
C ILE A 326 -17.73 -56.47 25.44
N GLU A 327 -17.61 -55.74 24.32
CA GLU A 327 -16.50 -54.80 24.05
C GLU A 327 -16.49 -53.62 25.01
N ALA A 328 -17.63 -53.23 25.54
CA ALA A 328 -17.75 -52.24 26.61
C ALA A 328 -17.32 -52.89 27.95
N THR A 329 -16.05 -52.85 28.29
CA THR A 329 -15.48 -53.43 29.52
C THR A 329 -16.09 -52.84 30.80
N GLU A 330 -15.88 -53.50 31.97
CA GLU A 330 -16.38 -53.02 33.27
C GLU A 330 -15.96 -51.59 33.63
N ASN A 331 -14.86 -51.11 33.07
CA ASN A 331 -14.37 -49.75 33.27
C ASN A 331 -14.81 -48.77 32.18
N PHE A 332 -15.61 -49.24 31.25
CA PHE A 332 -16.09 -48.45 30.13
C PHE A 332 -17.01 -47.31 30.62
N GLY A 333 -16.59 -46.06 30.44
CA GLY A 333 -17.23 -44.93 31.10
C GLY A 333 -18.40 -44.30 30.33
N ASP A 334 -18.54 -44.54 29.01
CA ASP A 334 -19.52 -43.80 28.20
C ASP A 334 -20.94 -44.37 28.32
N LYS A 335 -21.65 -43.97 29.40
CA LYS A 335 -23.02 -44.29 29.66
C LYS A 335 -23.99 -43.85 28.55
N PHE A 336 -23.65 -42.78 27.81
CA PHE A 336 -24.52 -42.31 26.72
C PHE A 336 -24.61 -43.34 25.60
N TYR A 337 -23.50 -43.80 25.06
CA TYR A 337 -23.54 -44.81 23.99
C TYR A 337 -24.04 -46.16 24.49
N LEU A 338 -23.70 -46.56 25.70
CA LEU A 338 -24.30 -47.78 26.29
C LEU A 338 -25.81 -47.68 26.40
N SER A 339 -26.38 -46.53 26.73
CA SER A 339 -27.83 -46.36 26.74
C SER A 339 -28.44 -46.60 25.36
N LEU A 340 -27.76 -46.15 24.28
CA LEU A 340 -28.20 -46.38 22.90
C LEU A 340 -28.08 -47.84 22.49
N VAL A 341 -27.03 -48.56 22.94
CA VAL A 341 -26.90 -50.01 22.68
C VAL A 341 -28.07 -50.77 23.28
N TYR A 342 -28.41 -50.51 24.56
CA TYR A 342 -29.53 -51.16 25.23
C TYR A 342 -30.89 -50.77 24.64
N GLU A 343 -31.04 -49.53 24.14
CA GLU A 343 -32.25 -49.11 23.43
C GLU A 343 -32.45 -49.92 22.14
N GLU A 344 -31.40 -50.06 21.32
CA GLU A 344 -31.46 -50.82 20.08
C GLU A 344 -31.61 -52.33 20.35
N LEU A 345 -30.97 -52.84 21.41
CA LEU A 345 -31.10 -54.22 21.82
C LEU A 345 -32.54 -54.54 22.29
N SER A 346 -33.22 -53.60 22.97
CA SER A 346 -34.63 -53.72 23.29
C SER A 346 -35.49 -53.87 22.04
N LYS A 347 -35.21 -53.06 20.96
CA LYS A 347 -35.94 -53.18 19.68
C LYS A 347 -35.68 -54.52 18.99
N ALA A 348 -34.45 -55.02 19.02
CA ALA A 348 -34.08 -56.30 18.44
C ALA A 348 -34.82 -57.49 19.17
N TYR A 349 -34.84 -57.43 20.49
CA TYR A 349 -35.55 -58.43 21.27
C TYR A 349 -37.10 -58.37 21.12
N GLU A 350 -37.63 -57.16 20.98
CA GLU A 350 -39.07 -57.00 20.69
C GLU A 350 -39.39 -57.55 19.30
N GLY A 351 -38.62 -57.24 18.28
CA GLY A 351 -38.80 -57.77 16.93
C GLY A 351 -38.60 -59.26 16.79
N SER A 352 -37.83 -59.89 17.70
CA SER A 352 -37.67 -61.36 17.82
C SER A 352 -38.64 -61.99 18.81
N GLU A 353 -39.67 -61.25 19.25
CA GLU A 353 -40.69 -61.68 20.20
C GLU A 353 -40.14 -62.07 21.59
N SER A 354 -38.94 -61.68 21.96
CA SER A 354 -38.29 -61.95 23.25
C SER A 354 -38.62 -60.88 24.29
N PHE A 355 -39.88 -60.62 24.56
CA PHE A 355 -40.40 -59.47 25.31
C PHE A 355 -39.83 -59.31 26.73
N GLN A 356 -39.46 -60.39 27.43
CA GLN A 356 -38.86 -60.31 28.77
C GLN A 356 -37.43 -59.69 28.67
N LYS A 357 -36.66 -60.10 27.68
CA LYS A 357 -35.32 -59.51 27.39
C LYS A 357 -35.44 -58.05 26.92
N ALA A 358 -36.42 -57.76 26.06
CA ALA A 358 -36.70 -56.41 25.59
C ALA A 358 -36.95 -55.43 26.75
N LEU A 359 -37.83 -55.80 27.69
CA LEU A 359 -38.15 -55.00 28.89
C LEU A 359 -36.90 -54.78 29.77
N THR A 360 -36.06 -55.79 29.91
CA THR A 360 -34.83 -55.69 30.73
C THR A 360 -33.83 -54.68 30.06
N ALA A 361 -33.63 -54.80 28.75
CA ALA A 361 -32.79 -53.90 27.99
C ALA A 361 -33.34 -52.46 28.03
N SER A 362 -34.65 -52.26 27.84
CA SER A 362 -35.27 -50.92 27.93
C SER A 362 -35.07 -50.27 29.30
N ARG A 363 -35.28 -51.04 30.42
CA ARG A 363 -35.00 -50.48 31.76
C ARG A 363 -33.57 -50.11 31.98
N LYS A 364 -32.62 -50.87 31.41
CA LYS A 364 -31.19 -50.56 31.52
C LYS A 364 -30.81 -49.30 30.70
N SER A 365 -31.40 -49.15 29.51
CA SER A 365 -31.26 -47.92 28.73
C SER A 365 -31.74 -46.69 29.52
N ASP A 366 -32.95 -46.76 30.12
CA ASP A 366 -33.54 -45.67 30.91
C ASP A 366 -32.71 -45.33 32.17
N GLU A 367 -32.11 -46.33 32.82
CA GLU A 367 -31.21 -46.12 33.96
C GLU A 367 -29.98 -45.32 33.52
N LEU A 368 -29.28 -45.78 32.49
CA LEU A 368 -28.06 -45.12 31.96
C LEU A 368 -28.34 -43.71 31.45
N ARG A 369 -29.49 -43.53 30.78
CA ARG A 369 -29.92 -42.22 30.27
C ARG A 369 -30.15 -41.23 31.38
N ARG A 370 -30.75 -41.63 32.52
CA ARG A 370 -30.95 -40.76 33.70
C ARG A 370 -29.63 -40.35 34.33
N ASP A 371 -28.62 -41.21 34.31
CA ASP A 371 -27.30 -40.90 34.83
C ASP A 371 -26.57 -39.81 34.01
N VAL A 372 -26.81 -39.77 32.70
CA VAL A 372 -26.19 -38.79 31.79
C VAL A 372 -26.95 -37.47 31.77
N PHE A 373 -28.28 -37.54 31.72
CA PHE A 373 -29.14 -36.35 31.59
C PHE A 373 -29.73 -35.96 32.96
N THR A 374 -28.90 -35.30 33.78
CA THR A 374 -29.38 -34.71 35.03
C THR A 374 -29.94 -33.30 34.79
N ALA A 375 -30.98 -32.93 35.57
CA ALA A 375 -31.54 -31.59 35.52
C ALA A 375 -30.49 -30.50 35.82
N GLU A 376 -29.53 -30.81 36.70
CA GLU A 376 -28.43 -29.92 37.06
C GLU A 376 -27.49 -29.67 35.89
N ALA A 377 -27.16 -30.71 35.10
CA ALA A 377 -26.31 -30.54 33.89
C ALA A 377 -26.99 -29.66 32.84
N GLU A 378 -28.31 -29.83 32.65
CA GLU A 378 -29.08 -29.02 31.70
C GLU A 378 -29.16 -27.55 32.14
N GLU A 379 -29.40 -27.30 33.44
CA GLU A 379 -29.43 -25.97 34.03
C GLU A 379 -28.05 -25.27 33.91
N GLN A 380 -26.96 -25.97 34.22
CA GLN A 380 -25.60 -25.45 34.15
C GLN A 380 -25.21 -25.07 32.71
N ILE A 381 -25.52 -25.91 31.73
CA ILE A 381 -25.27 -25.64 30.32
C ILE A 381 -26.08 -24.44 29.83
N SER A 382 -27.39 -24.39 30.21
CA SER A 382 -28.27 -23.27 29.88
C SER A 382 -27.76 -21.94 30.46
N LEU A 383 -27.27 -21.96 31.72
CA LEU A 383 -26.69 -20.79 32.37
C LEU A 383 -25.43 -20.32 31.66
N LEU A 384 -24.50 -21.24 31.36
CA LEU A 384 -23.24 -20.92 30.64
C LEU A 384 -23.51 -20.41 29.22
N GLN A 385 -24.47 -21.01 28.51
CA GLN A 385 -24.90 -20.52 27.20
C GLN A 385 -25.41 -19.08 27.30
N THR A 386 -26.26 -18.79 28.29
CA THR A 386 -26.75 -17.42 28.51
C THR A 386 -25.63 -16.44 28.81
N GLN A 387 -24.64 -16.82 29.62
CA GLN A 387 -23.47 -15.99 29.91
C GLN A 387 -22.64 -15.73 28.67
N MET A 388 -22.42 -16.75 27.85
CA MET A 388 -21.70 -16.60 26.57
C MET A 388 -22.43 -15.68 25.58
N ASP A 389 -23.75 -15.86 25.44
CA ASP A 389 -24.57 -15.01 24.57
C ASP A 389 -24.56 -13.55 25.04
N VAL A 390 -24.58 -13.31 26.36
CA VAL A 390 -24.44 -11.97 26.95
C VAL A 390 -23.05 -11.41 26.65
N ALA A 391 -21.98 -12.17 26.91
CA ALA A 391 -20.61 -11.74 26.65
C ALA A 391 -20.38 -11.44 25.16
N GLN A 392 -20.91 -12.28 24.27
CA GLN A 392 -20.83 -12.06 22.82
C GLN A 392 -21.57 -10.77 22.40
N LYS A 393 -22.77 -10.55 22.94
CA LYS A 393 -23.53 -9.31 22.70
C LYS A 393 -22.79 -8.07 23.23
N GLU A 394 -22.21 -8.15 24.45
CA GLU A 394 -21.42 -7.07 25.00
C GLU A 394 -20.18 -6.75 24.14
N ASN A 395 -19.47 -7.77 23.66
CA ASN A 395 -18.36 -7.56 22.73
C ASN A 395 -18.81 -6.92 21.41
N THR A 396 -19.95 -7.37 20.88
CA THR A 396 -20.53 -6.76 19.67
C THR A 396 -20.89 -5.29 19.91
N ILE A 397 -21.48 -4.96 21.06
CA ILE A 397 -21.81 -3.58 21.44
C ILE A 397 -20.53 -2.76 21.55
N LYS A 398 -19.47 -3.25 22.21
CA LYS A 398 -18.19 -2.55 22.32
C LYS A 398 -17.55 -2.29 20.96
N LEU A 399 -17.60 -3.25 20.04
CA LEU A 399 -17.10 -3.05 18.67
C LEU A 399 -17.93 -2.01 17.93
N GLN A 400 -19.26 -2.04 18.04
CA GLN A 400 -20.14 -1.03 17.44
C GLN A 400 -19.92 0.36 18.04
N GLU A 401 -19.73 0.47 19.35
CA GLU A 401 -19.40 1.74 20.01
C GLU A 401 -18.03 2.28 19.55
N ALA A 402 -17.04 1.40 19.39
CA ALA A 402 -15.73 1.78 18.85
C ALA A 402 -15.85 2.28 17.40
N ASP A 403 -16.62 1.61 16.55
CA ASP A 403 -16.88 2.04 15.18
C ASP A 403 -17.66 3.35 15.10
N LEU A 404 -18.67 3.52 15.95
CA LEU A 404 -19.41 4.77 16.07
C LEU A 404 -18.51 5.93 16.53
N SER A 405 -17.64 5.69 17.50
CA SER A 405 -16.69 6.69 17.97
C SER A 405 -15.67 7.08 16.87
N ARG A 406 -15.17 6.10 16.12
CA ARG A 406 -14.30 6.30 14.97
C ARG A 406 -14.99 7.11 13.87
N ASN A 407 -16.24 6.77 13.53
CA ASN A 407 -17.00 7.50 12.53
C ASN A 407 -17.26 8.95 12.97
N ARG A 408 -17.57 9.18 14.24
CA ARG A 408 -17.74 10.52 14.79
C ARG A 408 -16.45 11.36 14.71
N ILE A 409 -15.29 10.74 14.99
CA ILE A 409 -13.99 11.40 14.82
C ILE A 409 -13.75 11.77 13.36
N LEU A 410 -14.06 10.87 12.42
CA LEU A 410 -13.95 11.14 10.98
C LEU A 410 -14.90 12.26 10.53
N GLU A 411 -16.14 12.30 11.01
CA GLU A 411 -17.09 13.38 10.73
C GLU A 411 -16.55 14.73 11.20
N VAL A 412 -16.08 14.82 12.45
CA VAL A 412 -15.46 16.04 12.99
C VAL A 412 -14.24 16.44 12.17
N PHE A 413 -13.40 15.48 11.78
CA PHE A 413 -12.23 15.73 10.92
C PHE A 413 -12.64 16.31 9.57
N TYR A 414 -13.63 15.72 8.89
CA TYR A 414 -14.10 16.25 7.60
C TYR A 414 -14.76 17.61 7.72
N LEU A 415 -15.54 17.86 8.78
CA LEU A 415 -16.14 19.17 9.03
C LEU A 415 -15.08 20.25 9.29
N THR A 416 -14.05 19.92 10.07
CA THR A 416 -12.92 20.86 10.32
C THR A 416 -12.11 21.11 9.05
N LEU A 417 -11.86 20.08 8.25
CA LEU A 417 -11.18 20.20 6.96
C LEU A 417 -11.99 21.06 5.99
N ALA A 418 -13.30 20.85 5.89
CA ALA A 418 -14.18 21.66 5.06
C ALA A 418 -14.21 23.12 5.52
N GLY A 419 -14.28 23.35 6.84
CA GLY A 419 -14.23 24.70 7.41
C GLY A 419 -12.91 25.42 7.10
N THR A 420 -11.78 24.74 7.25
CA THR A 420 -10.45 25.30 6.91
C THR A 420 -10.33 25.60 5.42
N LEU A 421 -10.87 24.73 4.57
CA LEU A 421 -10.89 24.95 3.12
C LEU A 421 -11.70 26.18 2.73
N VAL A 422 -12.88 26.37 3.33
CA VAL A 422 -13.72 27.56 3.11
C VAL A 422 -12.98 28.83 3.52
N VAL A 423 -12.34 28.83 4.70
CA VAL A 423 -11.52 29.97 5.15
C VAL A 423 -10.37 30.24 4.19
N PHE A 424 -9.68 29.20 3.74
CA PHE A 424 -8.58 29.32 2.78
C PHE A 424 -9.04 29.90 1.44
N LEU A 425 -10.16 29.40 0.89
CA LEU A 425 -10.75 29.93 -0.34
C LEU A 425 -11.19 31.38 -0.18
N PHE A 426 -11.75 31.74 0.97
CA PHE A 426 -12.09 33.13 1.27
C PHE A 426 -10.87 34.04 1.30
N LEU A 427 -9.77 33.59 1.91
CA LEU A 427 -8.51 34.34 1.92
C LEU A 427 -7.93 34.49 0.52
N LEU A 428 -7.92 33.43 -0.28
CA LEU A 428 -7.50 33.47 -1.69
C LEU A 428 -8.36 34.47 -2.49
N TYR A 429 -9.67 34.44 -2.29
CA TYR A 429 -10.58 35.39 -2.94
C TYR A 429 -10.28 36.83 -2.54
N ARG A 430 -9.99 37.07 -1.25
CA ARG A 430 -9.56 38.41 -0.78
C ARG A 430 -8.24 38.85 -1.43
N VAL A 431 -7.25 37.96 -1.55
CA VAL A 431 -5.98 38.23 -2.23
C VAL A 431 -6.22 38.52 -3.71
N PHE A 432 -7.06 37.73 -4.37
CA PHE A 432 -7.42 37.93 -5.78
C PHE A 432 -8.07 39.30 -6.01
N LEU A 433 -9.02 39.69 -5.19
CA LEU A 433 -9.64 41.01 -5.29
C LEU A 433 -8.63 42.15 -5.09
N ARG A 434 -7.71 42.01 -4.12
CA ARG A 434 -6.63 43.00 -3.93
C ARG A 434 -5.73 43.06 -5.15
N LYS A 435 -5.28 41.91 -5.67
CA LYS A 435 -4.43 41.85 -6.86
C LYS A 435 -5.10 42.53 -8.06
N LYS A 436 -6.37 42.27 -8.30
CA LYS A 436 -7.16 42.90 -9.36
C LYS A 436 -7.18 44.45 -9.22
N LYS A 437 -7.42 44.94 -7.98
CA LYS A 437 -7.41 46.40 -7.71
C LYS A 437 -6.03 47.03 -7.93
N TYR A 438 -4.94 46.33 -7.54
CA TYR A 438 -3.59 46.83 -7.78
C TYR A 438 -3.24 46.79 -9.26
N SER A 439 -3.66 45.79 -10.01
CA SER A 439 -3.42 45.70 -11.45
C SER A 439 -4.06 46.89 -12.20
N THR A 440 -5.32 47.16 -11.91
CA THR A 440 -6.01 48.32 -12.57
C THR A 440 -5.41 49.68 -12.17
N LEU A 441 -4.94 49.82 -10.92
CA LEU A 441 -4.26 51.03 -10.49
C LEU A 441 -2.91 51.20 -11.17
N LEU A 442 -2.15 50.09 -11.36
CA LEU A 442 -0.86 50.13 -12.03
C LEU A 442 -1.01 50.48 -13.52
N GLU A 443 -2.01 49.90 -14.17
CA GLU A 443 -2.33 50.20 -15.58
C GLU A 443 -2.62 51.68 -15.77
N LYS A 444 -3.48 52.26 -14.92
CA LYS A 444 -3.77 53.70 -14.96
C LYS A 444 -2.54 54.57 -14.74
N LYS A 445 -1.65 54.17 -13.80
CA LYS A 445 -0.39 54.89 -13.58
C LYS A 445 0.57 54.80 -14.75
N ASN A 446 0.60 53.66 -15.44
CA ASN A 446 1.40 53.52 -16.63
C ASN A 446 0.90 54.41 -17.77
N GLU A 447 -0.43 54.45 -17.99
CA GLU A 447 -1.04 55.37 -18.98
C GLU A 447 -0.72 56.84 -18.65
N GLU A 448 -0.81 57.24 -17.40
CA GLU A 448 -0.44 58.59 -16.96
C GLU A 448 1.04 58.91 -17.25
N LYS A 449 1.93 57.93 -16.98
CA LYS A 449 3.37 58.07 -17.24
C LYS A 449 3.68 58.20 -18.73
N GLU A 450 3.07 57.39 -19.58
CA GLU A 450 3.20 57.47 -21.03
C GLU A 450 2.71 58.81 -21.58
N PHE A 451 1.56 59.27 -21.07
CA PHE A 451 1.03 60.56 -21.45
C PHE A 451 1.99 61.72 -21.10
N LEU A 452 2.57 61.71 -19.91
CA LEU A 452 3.53 62.74 -19.48
C LEU A 452 4.81 62.73 -20.31
N LEU A 453 5.35 61.53 -20.64
CA LEU A 453 6.52 61.41 -21.50
C LEU A 453 6.23 62.00 -22.88
N LYS A 454 5.07 61.73 -23.44
CA LYS A 454 4.64 62.24 -24.72
C LYS A 454 4.57 63.79 -24.72
N GLU A 455 4.06 64.38 -23.68
CA GLU A 455 3.94 65.81 -23.49
C GLU A 455 5.33 66.47 -23.39
N ILE A 456 6.28 65.86 -22.68
CA ILE A 456 7.65 66.36 -22.56
C ILE A 456 8.32 66.44 -23.95
N HIS A 457 8.21 65.39 -24.75
CA HIS A 457 8.80 65.38 -26.09
C HIS A 457 8.18 66.45 -27.00
N HIS A 458 6.88 66.61 -26.94
CA HIS A 458 6.21 67.70 -27.66
C HIS A 458 6.73 69.08 -27.27
N ARG A 459 6.96 69.30 -25.99
CA ARG A 459 7.50 70.59 -25.52
C ARG A 459 8.97 70.80 -25.93
N VAL A 460 9.77 69.74 -25.87
CA VAL A 460 11.17 69.87 -26.35
C VAL A 460 11.22 70.24 -27.84
N LYS A 461 10.39 69.57 -28.68
CA LYS A 461 10.28 69.93 -30.12
C LYS A 461 9.87 71.39 -30.28
N ASN A 462 8.80 71.83 -29.63
CA ASN A 462 8.32 73.20 -29.76
C ASN A 462 9.38 74.23 -29.32
N ASN A 463 10.13 73.90 -28.27
CA ASN A 463 11.25 74.78 -27.82
C ASN A 463 12.36 74.88 -28.86
N LEU A 464 12.75 73.76 -29.48
CA LEU A 464 13.78 73.73 -30.53
C LEU A 464 13.29 74.45 -31.77
N GLU A 465 12.06 74.33 -32.21
CA GLU A 465 11.46 75.07 -33.30
C GLU A 465 11.44 76.59 -33.01
N THR A 466 11.16 76.99 -31.78
CA THR A 466 11.18 78.37 -31.36
C THR A 466 12.61 78.93 -31.41
N ILE A 467 13.59 78.13 -30.88
CA ILE A 467 15.00 78.55 -30.93
C ILE A 467 15.48 78.64 -32.39
N SER A 468 15.14 77.70 -33.26
CA SER A 468 15.44 77.71 -34.68
C SER A 468 14.86 78.97 -35.37
N SER A 469 13.63 79.31 -35.09
CA SER A 469 13.01 80.50 -35.66
C SER A 469 13.69 81.79 -35.21
N LEU A 470 14.06 81.86 -33.92
CA LEU A 470 14.83 83.01 -33.41
C LEU A 470 16.21 83.12 -34.06
N LEU A 471 16.91 82.00 -34.25
CA LEU A 471 18.19 81.99 -34.95
C LEU A 471 18.05 82.46 -36.40
N THR A 472 17.04 82.03 -37.14
CA THR A 472 16.73 82.42 -38.50
C THR A 472 16.52 83.94 -38.58
N LEU A 473 15.75 84.49 -37.66
CA LEU A 473 15.52 85.95 -37.59
C LEU A 473 16.82 86.77 -37.28
N GLN A 474 17.68 86.18 -36.46
CA GLN A 474 18.97 86.83 -36.15
C GLN A 474 19.96 86.76 -37.35
N ILE A 475 20.05 85.59 -38.01
CA ILE A 475 20.87 85.37 -39.20
C ILE A 475 20.51 86.37 -40.28
N ALA A 476 19.26 86.66 -40.51
CA ALA A 476 18.80 87.63 -41.50
C ALA A 476 19.24 89.09 -41.23
N LYS A 477 19.61 89.41 -40.00
CA LYS A 477 20.04 90.78 -39.59
C LYS A 477 21.54 90.93 -39.48
N ILE A 478 22.31 89.87 -39.64
CA ILE A 478 23.77 89.88 -39.50
C ILE A 478 24.42 90.27 -40.85
N GLU A 479 25.14 91.39 -40.87
CA GLU A 479 25.90 91.89 -42.04
C GLU A 479 27.33 91.33 -42.12
N ASP A 480 27.94 90.98 -41.00
CA ASP A 480 29.28 90.36 -40.97
C ASP A 480 29.25 88.94 -41.47
N PRO A 481 29.94 88.62 -42.59
CA PRO A 481 29.87 87.27 -43.17
C PRO A 481 30.42 86.17 -42.27
N LYS A 482 31.42 86.49 -41.42
CA LYS A 482 31.99 85.50 -40.50
C LYS A 482 31.02 85.15 -39.35
N PHE A 483 30.38 86.17 -38.79
CA PHE A 483 29.42 85.98 -37.70
C PHE A 483 28.13 85.31 -38.20
N LYS A 484 27.73 85.67 -39.44
CA LYS A 484 26.60 85.02 -40.12
C LYS A 484 26.81 83.52 -40.28
N GLN A 485 28.02 83.15 -40.75
CA GLN A 485 28.39 81.71 -40.89
C GLN A 485 28.33 80.95 -39.58
N VAL A 486 28.84 81.51 -38.48
CA VAL A 486 28.79 80.85 -37.16
C VAL A 486 27.29 80.62 -36.67
N MET A 487 26.47 81.62 -36.98
CA MET A 487 25.05 81.52 -36.64
C MET A 487 24.30 80.48 -37.50
N GLU A 488 24.63 80.36 -38.79
CA GLU A 488 24.11 79.31 -39.69
C GLU A 488 24.53 77.91 -39.24
N GLU A 489 25.78 77.76 -38.81
CA GLU A 489 26.22 76.47 -38.20
C GLU A 489 25.45 76.13 -36.92
N THR A 490 25.20 77.12 -36.05
CA THR A 490 24.42 76.93 -34.83
C THR A 490 23.00 76.58 -35.17
N TYR A 491 22.38 77.21 -36.16
CA TYR A 491 21.04 76.87 -36.64
C TYR A 491 20.96 75.41 -37.12
N THR A 492 21.96 74.98 -37.96
CA THR A 492 21.99 73.60 -38.47
C THR A 492 22.10 72.57 -37.35
N ARG A 493 22.84 72.83 -36.25
CA ARG A 493 22.96 72.00 -35.09
C ARG A 493 21.63 71.91 -34.33
N VAL A 494 20.96 73.02 -34.11
CA VAL A 494 19.65 73.04 -33.43
C VAL A 494 18.61 72.31 -34.25
N GLN A 495 18.62 72.44 -35.58
CA GLN A 495 17.74 71.71 -36.47
C GLN A 495 17.99 70.19 -36.45
N SER A 496 19.27 69.75 -36.39
CA SER A 496 19.65 68.36 -36.28
C SER A 496 19.12 67.75 -34.98
N MET A 497 19.21 68.43 -33.84
CA MET A 497 18.60 68.02 -32.57
C MET A 497 17.07 67.90 -32.69
N GLY A 498 16.42 68.85 -33.38
CA GLY A 498 15.00 68.82 -33.65
C GLY A 498 14.54 67.58 -34.45
N MET A 499 15.34 67.22 -35.47
CA MET A 499 15.07 66.07 -36.31
C MET A 499 15.16 64.74 -35.52
N ILE A 500 16.12 64.59 -34.60
CA ILE A 500 16.20 63.42 -33.72
C ILE A 500 14.93 63.28 -32.84
N HIS A 501 14.49 64.35 -32.21
CA HIS A 501 13.27 64.37 -31.42
C HIS A 501 12.01 64.09 -32.26
N LEU A 502 12.03 64.42 -33.57
CA LEU A 502 10.91 64.06 -34.48
C LEU A 502 10.91 62.58 -34.89
N SER A 503 12.08 61.99 -35.08
CA SER A 503 12.23 60.59 -35.44
C SER A 503 11.72 59.66 -34.34
N LEU A 504 11.89 60.02 -33.07
CA LEU A 504 11.34 59.32 -31.91
C LEU A 504 9.83 59.20 -31.93
N TYR A 505 9.14 60.07 -32.67
CA TYR A 505 7.69 60.15 -32.66
C TYR A 505 6.99 59.35 -33.75
N LYS A 506 7.69 58.99 -34.83
CA LYS A 506 7.06 58.33 -35.96
C LYS A 506 6.80 56.84 -35.81
N GLU A 507 7.49 56.13 -34.92
CA GLU A 507 7.49 54.68 -34.86
C GLU A 507 6.95 54.06 -33.56
N GLY A 508 6.38 54.85 -32.63
CA GLY A 508 5.74 54.32 -31.41
C GLY A 508 6.71 53.79 -30.35
N ASN A 509 8.02 53.82 -30.60
CA ASN A 509 9.05 53.41 -29.65
C ASN A 509 9.72 54.65 -29.05
N LEU A 510 9.30 55.07 -27.86
CA LEU A 510 9.68 56.34 -27.19
C LEU A 510 11.14 56.37 -26.73
N LYS A 511 11.95 55.36 -26.98
CA LYS A 511 13.32 55.24 -26.45
C LYS A 511 14.40 55.04 -27.49
N GLN A 512 14.09 54.61 -28.68
CA GLN A 512 15.08 54.23 -29.69
C GLN A 512 14.88 54.98 -31.01
N VAL A 513 16.01 55.29 -31.71
CA VAL A 513 16.05 55.98 -33.01
C VAL A 513 16.58 55.01 -34.05
N GLU A 514 15.85 54.83 -35.15
CA GLU A 514 16.34 54.10 -36.31
C GLU A 514 17.38 54.98 -37.04
N MET A 515 18.64 54.58 -36.93
CA MET A 515 19.80 55.43 -37.33
C MET A 515 19.97 55.59 -38.84
N LYS A 516 19.57 54.59 -39.63
CA LYS A 516 19.72 54.67 -41.12
C LYS A 516 18.86 55.78 -41.72
N GLY A 517 17.56 55.71 -41.45
CA GLY A 517 16.61 56.71 -41.91
C GLY A 517 16.88 58.08 -41.31
N PHE A 518 17.41 58.15 -40.07
CA PHE A 518 17.84 59.39 -39.45
C PHE A 518 19.04 59.98 -40.21
N PHE A 519 20.12 59.26 -40.55
CA PHE A 519 21.25 59.73 -41.27
C PHE A 519 20.92 60.11 -42.70
N GLU A 520 20.08 59.36 -43.39
CA GLU A 520 19.60 59.73 -44.74
C GLU A 520 18.86 61.06 -44.70
N GLY A 521 17.98 61.28 -43.72
CA GLY A 521 17.30 62.55 -43.54
C GLY A 521 18.21 63.69 -43.16
N LEU A 522 19.21 63.48 -42.27
CA LEU A 522 20.21 64.47 -41.85
C LEU A 522 21.13 64.85 -43.00
N GLY A 523 21.61 63.85 -43.70
CA GLY A 523 22.49 64.08 -44.86
C GLY A 523 21.85 64.96 -45.94
N LYS A 524 20.61 64.60 -46.32
CA LYS A 524 19.78 65.36 -47.24
C LYS A 524 19.56 66.80 -46.78
N PHE A 525 19.21 67.00 -45.53
CA PHE A 525 18.99 68.33 -44.94
C PHE A 525 20.26 69.21 -45.01
N ILE A 526 21.41 68.61 -44.67
CA ILE A 526 22.67 69.35 -44.69
C ILE A 526 23.08 69.71 -46.13
N LEU A 527 22.94 68.75 -47.06
CA LEU A 527 23.26 69.01 -48.49
C LEU A 527 22.34 70.08 -49.06
N ASP A 528 21.08 70.10 -48.77
CA ASP A 528 20.13 71.12 -49.19
C ASP A 528 20.49 72.52 -48.58
N THR A 529 20.90 72.53 -47.29
CA THR A 529 21.31 73.76 -46.59
C THR A 529 22.56 74.39 -47.21
N PHE A 530 23.49 73.58 -47.75
CA PHE A 530 24.73 74.02 -48.40
C PHE A 530 24.62 74.12 -49.92
N ASP A 531 23.43 73.96 -50.49
CA ASP A 531 23.18 73.96 -51.94
C ASP A 531 24.12 73.00 -52.70
N ALA A 532 24.31 71.82 -52.12
CA ALA A 532 25.24 70.81 -52.55
C ALA A 532 24.60 69.52 -53.12
N SER A 533 23.30 69.45 -53.11
CA SER A 533 22.55 68.21 -53.45
C SER A 533 22.74 67.75 -54.90
N GLU A 534 23.03 68.62 -55.84
CA GLU A 534 23.30 68.29 -57.25
C GLU A 534 24.78 67.91 -57.55
N ARG A 535 25.72 68.22 -56.67
CA ARG A 535 27.14 68.01 -56.90
C ARG A 535 27.81 67.02 -55.97
N ILE A 536 27.21 66.71 -54.84
CA ILE A 536 27.75 65.77 -53.85
C ILE A 536 26.78 64.60 -53.68
N ASP A 537 27.30 63.42 -53.94
CA ASP A 537 26.57 62.19 -53.68
C ASP A 537 26.70 61.76 -52.18
N PHE A 538 25.59 61.60 -51.50
CA PHE A 538 25.59 61.21 -50.11
C PHE A 538 25.02 59.77 -49.99
N SER A 539 25.76 58.89 -49.33
CA SER A 539 25.37 57.51 -49.13
C SER A 539 25.51 57.05 -47.65
N THR A 540 24.70 56.15 -47.29
CA THR A 540 24.77 55.47 -45.97
C THR A 540 25.04 53.98 -46.16
N GLU A 541 26.14 53.48 -45.61
CA GLU A 541 26.54 52.06 -45.65
C GLU A 541 26.30 51.41 -44.28
N MET A 542 25.05 51.05 -43.98
CA MET A 542 24.69 50.44 -42.71
C MET A 542 23.42 49.61 -42.83
N ASN A 543 23.31 48.61 -41.96
CA ASN A 543 22.04 47.92 -41.74
C ASN A 543 21.12 48.78 -40.84
N SER A 544 19.84 48.46 -40.79
CA SER A 544 18.94 49.09 -39.84
C SER A 544 19.43 48.81 -38.42
N LEU A 545 19.67 49.88 -37.67
CA LEU A 545 20.20 49.84 -36.31
C LEU A 545 19.43 50.86 -35.46
N GLU A 546 18.87 50.39 -34.37
CA GLU A 546 18.16 51.24 -33.40
C GLU A 546 19.06 51.56 -32.21
N LEU A 547 19.23 52.83 -31.91
CA LEU A 547 20.01 53.30 -30.77
C LEU A 547 19.15 54.08 -29.78
N ASP A 548 19.49 53.98 -28.49
CA ASP A 548 18.88 54.82 -27.47
C ASP A 548 19.12 56.30 -27.79
N VAL A 549 18.16 57.14 -27.46
CA VAL A 549 18.20 58.60 -27.73
C VAL A 549 19.44 59.23 -27.17
N ASP A 550 19.88 58.82 -25.98
CA ASP A 550 21.07 59.37 -25.32
C ASP A 550 22.39 59.10 -26.09
N VAL A 551 22.40 58.07 -26.94
CA VAL A 551 23.50 57.71 -27.83
C VAL A 551 23.29 58.29 -29.22
N ALA A 552 22.07 58.28 -29.73
CA ALA A 552 21.72 58.72 -31.06
C ALA A 552 21.97 60.26 -31.25
N ILE A 553 21.67 61.09 -30.23
CA ILE A 553 21.87 62.55 -30.29
C ILE A 553 23.35 62.91 -30.44
N PRO A 554 24.29 62.47 -29.58
CA PRO A 554 25.71 62.77 -29.76
C PRO A 554 26.28 62.30 -31.11
N ILE A 555 25.90 61.06 -31.53
CA ILE A 555 26.36 60.54 -32.83
C ILE A 555 25.81 61.37 -33.98
N GLY A 556 24.55 61.75 -33.96
CA GLY A 556 23.96 62.62 -34.98
C GLY A 556 24.65 63.99 -35.09
N LEU A 557 25.03 64.58 -33.97
CA LEU A 557 25.77 65.81 -33.93
C LEU A 557 27.22 65.66 -34.48
N ILE A 558 27.89 64.54 -34.14
CA ILE A 558 29.21 64.22 -34.72
C ILE A 558 29.11 64.13 -36.25
N VAL A 559 28.12 63.37 -36.75
CA VAL A 559 27.91 63.23 -38.22
C VAL A 559 27.58 64.57 -38.88
N ASN A 560 26.71 65.38 -38.25
CA ASN A 560 26.39 66.74 -38.74
C ASN A 560 27.62 67.59 -38.89
N GLU A 561 28.48 67.61 -37.87
CA GLU A 561 29.74 68.41 -37.94
C GLU A 561 30.67 67.89 -39.01
N LEU A 562 30.85 66.61 -39.17
CA LEU A 562 31.75 66.01 -40.15
C LEU A 562 31.26 66.23 -41.59
N ILE A 563 29.94 66.01 -41.86
CA ILE A 563 29.35 66.30 -43.18
C ILE A 563 29.52 67.81 -43.51
N SER A 564 29.21 68.70 -42.57
CA SER A 564 29.35 70.13 -42.74
C SER A 564 30.80 70.54 -43.01
N ASN A 565 31.75 69.88 -42.31
CA ASN A 565 33.19 70.13 -42.56
C ASN A 565 33.64 69.64 -43.96
N SER A 566 33.17 68.46 -44.39
CA SER A 566 33.47 67.95 -45.73
C SER A 566 32.94 68.91 -46.82
N LEU A 567 31.73 69.43 -46.68
CA LEU A 567 31.13 70.36 -47.63
C LEU A 567 31.89 71.70 -47.68
N LYS A 568 32.42 72.16 -46.57
CA LYS A 568 33.16 73.40 -46.49
C LYS A 568 34.58 73.30 -47.00
N TYR A 569 35.28 72.22 -46.73
CA TYR A 569 36.73 72.14 -46.88
C TYR A 569 37.17 71.08 -47.88
N ALA A 570 36.46 69.99 -48.09
CA ALA A 570 36.88 68.88 -48.95
C ALA A 570 36.53 69.12 -50.44
N PHE A 571 35.43 69.89 -50.74
CA PHE A 571 34.94 70.09 -52.09
C PHE A 571 34.89 71.55 -52.47
N PRO A 572 36.00 72.15 -53.06
CA PRO A 572 35.97 73.50 -53.58
C PRO A 572 34.84 73.73 -54.60
N ARG A 573 34.34 75.00 -54.74
CA ARG A 573 33.07 75.45 -55.36
C ARG A 573 32.67 74.88 -56.74
N HIS A 574 33.31 73.92 -57.34
CA HIS A 574 32.92 73.32 -58.61
C HIS A 574 33.24 71.83 -58.75
N ASN A 575 33.72 71.18 -57.69
CA ASN A 575 34.04 69.75 -57.74
C ASN A 575 32.84 68.87 -57.30
N THR A 576 32.60 67.82 -58.08
CA THR A 576 31.69 66.75 -57.66
C THR A 576 32.41 65.84 -56.66
N GLY A 577 31.68 65.27 -55.70
CA GLY A 577 32.26 64.39 -54.70
C GLY A 577 31.27 63.45 -54.07
N GLN A 578 31.76 62.60 -53.15
CA GLN A 578 30.97 61.64 -52.42
C GLN A 578 31.25 61.72 -50.93
N ILE A 579 30.21 61.68 -50.13
CA ILE A 579 30.30 61.56 -48.66
C ILE A 579 29.59 60.29 -48.29
N CYS A 580 30.28 59.45 -47.52
CA CYS A 580 29.72 58.20 -47.04
C CYS A 580 29.72 58.13 -45.49
N VAL A 581 28.58 57.74 -44.92
CA VAL A 581 28.44 57.51 -43.48
C VAL A 581 28.15 56.04 -43.27
N SER A 582 28.96 55.39 -42.46
CA SER A 582 28.67 53.99 -42.03
C SER A 582 28.64 53.89 -40.53
N LEU A 583 27.66 53.13 -40.04
CA LEU A 583 27.49 52.82 -38.61
C LEU A 583 27.17 51.34 -38.46
N ASN A 584 28.01 50.62 -37.73
CA ASN A 584 27.87 49.19 -37.53
C ASN A 584 28.13 48.81 -36.07
N GLU A 585 27.39 47.85 -35.57
CA GLU A 585 27.62 47.22 -34.24
C GLU A 585 28.41 45.93 -34.44
N ARG A 586 29.50 45.74 -33.70
CA ARG A 586 30.29 44.50 -33.66
C ARG A 586 30.81 44.27 -32.25
N ASP A 587 30.61 43.07 -31.74
CA ASP A 587 31.11 42.65 -30.42
C ASP A 587 30.72 43.59 -29.26
N GLY A 588 29.55 44.24 -29.35
CA GLY A 588 29.06 45.19 -28.35
C GLY A 588 29.66 46.59 -28.45
N ASN A 589 30.48 46.89 -29.46
CA ASN A 589 31.01 48.21 -29.77
C ASN A 589 30.36 48.79 -31.03
N LEU A 590 30.17 50.05 -31.05
CA LEU A 590 29.63 50.81 -32.18
C LEU A 590 30.72 51.46 -32.98
N PHE A 591 30.80 51.19 -34.27
CA PHE A 591 31.79 51.74 -35.21
C PHE A 591 31.08 52.69 -36.14
N LEU A 592 31.41 54.00 -35.97
CA LEU A 592 31.00 55.06 -36.88
C LEU A 592 32.15 55.40 -37.78
N LYS A 593 31.91 55.50 -39.08
CA LYS A 593 32.88 56.06 -40.03
C LYS A 593 32.20 57.08 -40.94
N VAL A 594 32.78 58.26 -41.04
CA VAL A 594 32.38 59.31 -41.98
C VAL A 594 33.56 59.61 -42.89
N SER A 595 33.36 59.49 -44.20
CA SER A 595 34.43 59.65 -45.18
C SER A 595 33.98 60.49 -46.36
N ASP A 596 34.90 61.27 -46.90
CA ASP A 596 34.74 61.98 -48.14
C ASP A 596 35.89 61.63 -49.11
N ASN A 597 35.66 61.81 -50.40
CA ASN A 597 36.65 61.62 -51.47
C ASN A 597 37.23 62.99 -52.02
N GLY A 598 37.24 64.01 -51.16
CA GLY A 598 37.71 65.33 -51.48
C GLY A 598 39.23 65.48 -51.47
N VAL A 599 39.71 66.74 -51.35
CA VAL A 599 41.14 67.09 -51.44
C VAL A 599 41.97 66.60 -50.23
N GLY A 600 41.34 66.07 -49.19
CA GLY A 600 42.00 65.64 -47.97
C GLY A 600 42.55 66.83 -47.12
N ILE A 601 43.09 66.49 -45.93
CA ILE A 601 43.70 67.49 -45.03
C ILE A 601 45.21 67.63 -45.35
N MET A 602 45.65 68.79 -45.79
CA MET A 602 47.07 69.03 -46.08
C MET A 602 47.90 69.07 -44.77
N GLU A 603 49.04 68.37 -44.73
CA GLU A 603 49.91 68.20 -43.54
C GLU A 603 50.45 69.52 -42.94
N ASN A 604 50.37 70.69 -43.66
CA ASN A 604 50.85 71.97 -43.20
C ASN A 604 49.81 73.08 -43.05
N SER A 605 48.53 72.76 -43.13
CA SER A 605 47.47 73.72 -42.83
C SER A 605 47.24 73.79 -41.34
N THR A 606 47.83 74.83 -40.68
CA THR A 606 47.23 75.27 -39.38
C THR A 606 45.78 75.61 -39.68
N THR A 607 44.89 74.73 -39.39
CA THR A 607 43.43 74.86 -39.58
C THR A 607 42.96 76.03 -38.74
N LYS A 608 42.92 77.23 -39.36
CA LYS A 608 42.18 78.40 -38.87
C LYS A 608 40.68 78.21 -39.19
N GLY A 609 40.12 77.09 -38.82
CA GLY A 609 38.67 76.96 -38.56
C GLY A 609 38.44 77.44 -37.15
N THR A 610 37.23 77.88 -36.84
CA THR A 610 36.84 78.42 -35.55
C THR A 610 36.86 77.39 -34.42
N GLY A 611 37.76 76.45 -34.35
CA GLY A 611 38.07 75.47 -33.30
C GLY A 611 36.90 74.71 -32.65
N PHE A 612 35.70 75.26 -32.71
CA PHE A 612 34.54 74.81 -31.99
C PHE A 612 33.99 73.47 -32.50
N GLY A 613 33.97 73.19 -33.79
CA GLY A 613 33.49 71.94 -34.36
C GLY A 613 34.33 70.73 -33.94
N SER A 614 35.69 70.90 -33.98
CA SER A 614 36.60 69.84 -33.52
C SER A 614 36.54 69.59 -31.99
N GLU A 615 36.34 70.67 -31.22
CA GLU A 615 36.13 70.57 -29.79
C GLU A 615 34.84 69.88 -29.49
N LEU A 616 33.74 70.18 -30.20
CA LEU A 616 32.42 69.50 -30.05
C LEU A 616 32.51 68.00 -30.37
N ILE A 617 33.14 67.62 -31.49
CA ILE A 617 33.38 66.24 -31.87
C ILE A 617 34.16 65.53 -30.76
N SER A 618 35.24 66.13 -30.25
CA SER A 618 36.01 65.52 -29.15
C SER A 618 35.23 65.39 -27.87
N LEU A 619 34.38 66.37 -27.52
CA LEU A 619 33.52 66.33 -26.33
C LEU A 619 32.47 65.23 -26.44
N LEU A 620 31.80 65.15 -27.60
CA LEU A 620 30.76 64.15 -27.83
C LEU A 620 31.30 62.69 -27.89
N THR A 621 32.54 62.59 -28.50
CA THR A 621 33.25 61.31 -28.51
C THR A 621 33.53 60.80 -27.07
N ARG A 622 34.05 61.75 -26.21
CA ARG A 622 34.26 61.39 -24.79
C ARG A 622 32.99 61.15 -24.04
N GLN A 623 31.89 61.83 -24.33
CA GLN A 623 30.59 61.62 -23.71
C GLN A 623 30.09 60.21 -23.98
N LEU A 624 30.45 59.61 -25.11
CA LEU A 624 30.12 58.24 -25.50
C LEU A 624 31.22 57.21 -25.17
N ASP A 625 32.23 57.60 -24.35
CA ASP A 625 33.37 56.75 -23.97
C ASP A 625 34.08 56.15 -25.20
N GLY A 626 34.21 56.99 -26.30
CA GLY A 626 34.72 56.53 -27.57
C GLY A 626 36.12 57.03 -27.90
N GLU A 627 36.75 56.39 -28.89
CA GLU A 627 38.00 56.75 -29.47
C GLU A 627 37.84 57.21 -30.95
N MET A 628 38.60 58.22 -31.39
CA MET A 628 38.55 58.76 -32.74
C MET A 628 39.87 58.53 -33.43
N THR A 629 39.83 58.04 -34.65
CA THR A 629 41.00 57.91 -35.53
C THR A 629 40.75 58.65 -36.85
N LEU A 630 41.81 59.32 -37.39
CA LEU A 630 41.75 60.02 -38.65
C LEU A 630 42.68 59.36 -39.68
N VAL A 631 42.11 59.07 -40.86
CA VAL A 631 42.85 58.52 -41.99
C VAL A 631 42.75 59.51 -43.17
N ASN A 632 43.88 59.92 -43.71
CA ASN A 632 43.96 60.91 -44.78
C ASN A 632 44.65 60.31 -46.02
N ASN A 633 43.93 59.56 -46.86
CA ASN A 633 44.39 58.90 -48.08
C ASN A 633 43.37 59.14 -49.20
N SER A 634 43.65 60.03 -50.16
CA SER A 634 42.75 60.37 -51.29
C SER A 634 41.31 60.76 -50.80
N GLY A 635 41.25 61.70 -49.85
CA GLY A 635 40.04 62.13 -49.13
C GLY A 635 40.28 62.08 -47.63
N THR A 636 39.24 62.40 -46.85
CA THR A 636 39.27 62.34 -45.35
C THR A 636 38.33 61.28 -44.82
N ALA A 637 38.79 60.47 -43.89
CA ALA A 637 37.95 59.54 -43.19
C ALA A 637 38.16 59.63 -41.65
N PHE A 638 37.09 59.93 -40.95
CA PHE A 638 37.01 59.85 -39.48
C PHE A 638 36.36 58.55 -39.07
N SER A 639 37.02 57.78 -38.22
CA SER A 639 36.50 56.57 -37.66
C SER A 639 36.40 56.66 -36.12
N PHE A 640 35.28 56.23 -35.57
CA PHE A 640 35.03 56.28 -34.15
C PHE A 640 34.65 54.87 -33.69
N GLU A 641 35.12 54.50 -32.51
CA GLU A 641 34.70 53.30 -31.79
C GLU A 641 34.13 53.76 -30.46
N PHE A 642 32.86 53.36 -30.20
CA PHE A 642 32.15 53.69 -28.97
C PHE A 642 31.80 52.42 -28.25
N LEU A 643 31.98 52.38 -26.94
CA LEU A 643 31.57 51.28 -26.08
C LEU A 643 30.06 51.38 -25.81
N LEU A 644 29.27 50.42 -26.31
CA LEU A 644 27.87 50.30 -25.94
C LEU A 644 27.78 49.68 -24.55
N ASN A 645 27.81 50.48 -23.49
CA ASN A 645 27.42 50.03 -22.19
C ASN A 645 25.93 49.64 -22.28
N LYS A 646 25.60 48.34 -22.37
CA LYS A 646 24.24 47.88 -22.17
C LYS A 646 23.86 48.26 -20.75
N ALA A 647 23.11 49.34 -20.61
CA ALA A 647 22.50 49.70 -19.33
C ALA A 647 21.72 48.49 -18.83
N ALA A 648 22.04 48.05 -17.60
CA ALA A 648 21.45 46.87 -16.92
C ALA A 648 19.94 47.02 -16.66
#